data_3434b65e198a3e8353d5a4e43894fd46
#
_entry.id   3434b65e198a3e8353d5a4e43894fd46
#
_cell.length_a   1.000
_cell.length_b   1.000
_cell.length_c   1.000
_cell.angle_alpha   90.00
_cell.angle_beta   90.00
_cell.angle_gamma   90.00
#
_symmetry.space_group_name_H-M   'P 1'
#
loop_
_entity.id
_entity.type
_entity.pdbx_description
1 polymer ?
#
loop_
_entity_poly.entity_id
_entity_poly.type
_entity_poly.pdbx_seq_one_letter_code
_entity_poly.pdbx_strand_id
1 'polypeptide(L)'
;MILSRNWLNEFVDLKDITDKEFNDEMTLSGSKVETIERPDENLKNVVVGKILEMKRHENSDHMWVCQIDVGQAEPVQIVTGAWNIHMGDYVPAALHGAHLPGGVKIEKGKLRGVESDGMLCSLKELGMTAEHDFPYAVITPAAILNDYHPIDKDKPSIPADIKPGDKVYGPVVAARVLECAPLGDGTFHTCLDLGNATAVPDTRCSNLHEGDLVAYNTKSDTICTLEDLHAEQKEFPHCIADGIFVLQEEDAEPGLNMAHILGFDDSIVEFEITPNRPDCLSVIGLAREASATFKRPLKLHEPEPHGCGGSIADLVDIDIEDGDLCPRYTARMVKNVKIAPSPRWMRERLRNSGVRPINNIVDITNYVMLEYGQPMHAFDFSCVEGGHIIVRTAREGETIQTLDGNERKLTPNMLCICDEHKPVCVAGVMGGANSEIVGDTAMVLFESANFNGVSVRRTASALGMRTDASSRYEKGLDMMNTIKAVERACELVELLGCGEVVDGVMDVVAKEKAPTVVKLEPDKINALLGTELSEDLMREILVSLGFILNGDDIYVPSWRGDVEHYSDIAEEVARFYGYNKIPCTLMRGETTRGGFSEQQRFDRAIGGAVRALGYDEIITYSFISPTYYDKIRMPKDSSLRNSLKILNPLGEDTSIMRTTILPSMLEIIARNHSYRNKSTRLYELGKIYLPREDGLADEPKYLSLGAYGDGVDFFSFKGGIETLLHELRITDVKYVACANNDSYHPGRCAKVYAGETYLGVFGQIHPLVAANYGMDTEVYTAELSFDAMYEKRGDIPVYQPLPKFPAVTRDIAVVCDEAVTVGALEESIRRGAKGLLKDVSLFDIYRGPGVASGKKSVAFNLVLRADDRSLTGEEADEDVQSILAALKADHNAVLR
;
A
#
# COMPACT_ATOMS: atom_id res chain seq x y z
N MET A 1 3.73 -13.77 -3.76
CA MET A 1 3.31 -15.19 -3.58
C MET A 1 3.91 -15.72 -2.31
N ILE A 2 3.06 -16.18 -1.38
CA ILE A 2 3.53 -16.82 -0.15
C ILE A 2 3.53 -18.33 -0.38
N LEU A 3 4.60 -19.00 0.00
CA LEU A 3 4.85 -20.41 -0.29
C LEU A 3 5.43 -21.15 0.92
N SER A 4 4.83 -22.28 1.26
CA SER A 4 5.38 -23.26 2.20
C SER A 4 6.54 -24.05 1.56
N ARG A 5 7.72 -24.05 2.18
CA ARG A 5 8.85 -24.88 1.71
C ARG A 5 8.57 -26.36 1.86
N ASN A 6 7.83 -26.75 2.88
CA ASN A 6 7.43 -28.16 3.06
C ASN A 6 6.55 -28.63 1.89
N TRP A 7 5.64 -27.78 1.41
CA TRP A 7 4.82 -28.10 0.24
C TRP A 7 5.66 -28.15 -1.05
N LEU A 8 6.57 -27.18 -1.26
CA LEU A 8 7.49 -27.18 -2.39
C LEU A 8 8.36 -28.47 -2.43
N ASN A 9 8.81 -28.96 -1.28
CA ASN A 9 9.64 -30.16 -1.16
C ASN A 9 8.95 -31.44 -1.65
N GLU A 10 7.63 -31.47 -1.80
CA GLU A 10 6.94 -32.61 -2.42
C GLU A 10 7.20 -32.70 -3.92
N PHE A 11 7.41 -31.57 -4.56
CA PHE A 11 7.70 -31.47 -6.00
C PHE A 11 9.19 -31.51 -6.31
N VAL A 12 10.01 -30.93 -5.47
CA VAL A 12 11.48 -30.89 -5.63
C VAL A 12 12.12 -31.08 -4.26
N ASP A 13 12.95 -32.10 -4.12
CA ASP A 13 13.62 -32.39 -2.86
C ASP A 13 14.75 -31.37 -2.59
N LEU A 14 14.48 -30.43 -1.70
CA LEU A 14 15.38 -29.34 -1.29
C LEU A 14 15.64 -29.32 0.22
N LYS A 15 15.42 -30.45 0.92
CA LYS A 15 15.54 -30.56 2.38
C LYS A 15 16.97 -30.28 2.88
N ASP A 16 17.97 -30.51 2.04
CA ASP A 16 19.40 -30.26 2.30
C ASP A 16 19.80 -28.81 2.01
N ILE A 17 18.95 -27.99 1.39
CA ILE A 17 19.22 -26.60 1.03
C ILE A 17 18.78 -25.69 2.19
N THR A 18 19.70 -24.88 2.71
CA THR A 18 19.41 -23.91 3.78
C THR A 18 18.50 -22.78 3.27
N ASP A 19 17.76 -22.13 4.18
CA ASP A 19 16.91 -20.99 3.83
C ASP A 19 17.70 -19.84 3.17
N LYS A 20 18.94 -19.61 3.63
CA LYS A 20 19.83 -18.62 3.03
C LYS A 20 20.22 -18.98 1.59
N GLU A 21 20.64 -20.23 1.37
CA GLU A 21 21.03 -20.70 0.04
C GLU A 21 19.84 -20.68 -0.91
N PHE A 22 18.65 -21.08 -0.43
CA PHE A 22 17.41 -21.01 -1.18
C PHE A 22 17.08 -19.58 -1.60
N ASN A 23 17.16 -18.62 -0.66
CA ASN A 23 16.96 -17.19 -0.95
C ASN A 23 17.92 -16.70 -2.04
N ASP A 24 19.20 -16.94 -1.83
CA ASP A 24 20.26 -16.41 -2.70
C ASP A 24 20.15 -16.97 -4.14
N GLU A 25 19.98 -18.28 -4.29
CA GLU A 25 19.95 -18.93 -5.61
C GLU A 25 18.64 -18.69 -6.36
N MET A 26 17.49 -18.73 -5.68
CA MET A 26 16.19 -18.41 -6.32
C MET A 26 16.14 -16.94 -6.78
N THR A 27 16.65 -16.02 -5.96
CA THR A 27 16.74 -14.60 -6.34
C THR A 27 17.68 -14.39 -7.53
N LEU A 28 18.86 -15.03 -7.52
CA LEU A 28 19.84 -14.92 -8.62
C LEU A 28 19.31 -15.52 -9.93
N SER A 29 18.46 -16.54 -9.88
CA SER A 29 17.85 -17.15 -11.08
C SER A 29 16.57 -16.42 -11.55
N GLY A 30 16.18 -15.31 -10.90
CA GLY A 30 15.09 -14.44 -11.33
C GLY A 30 13.77 -14.58 -10.56
N SER A 31 13.69 -15.51 -9.61
CA SER A 31 12.55 -15.65 -8.70
C SER A 31 12.86 -14.97 -7.36
N LYS A 32 12.67 -13.64 -7.28
CA LYS A 32 13.08 -12.85 -6.13
C LYS A 32 12.35 -13.24 -4.85
N VAL A 33 13.12 -13.66 -3.85
CA VAL A 33 12.63 -13.87 -2.49
C VAL A 33 12.67 -12.54 -1.73
N GLU A 34 11.53 -12.14 -1.15
CA GLU A 34 11.41 -10.95 -0.32
C GLU A 34 11.71 -11.25 1.15
N THR A 35 11.02 -12.25 1.70
CA THR A 35 11.20 -12.66 3.10
C THR A 35 11.16 -14.17 3.24
N ILE A 36 11.81 -14.68 4.28
CA ILE A 36 11.62 -16.06 4.77
C ILE A 36 11.34 -15.98 6.26
N GLU A 37 10.18 -16.51 6.66
CA GLU A 37 9.75 -16.52 8.04
C GLU A 37 9.79 -17.96 8.60
N ARG A 38 10.17 -18.08 9.86
CA ARG A 38 10.22 -19.33 10.64
C ARG A 38 9.28 -19.20 11.84
N PRO A 39 7.99 -19.57 11.69
CA PRO A 39 7.02 -19.44 12.78
C PRO A 39 7.41 -20.23 14.05
N ASP A 40 8.14 -21.33 13.90
CA ASP A 40 8.65 -22.17 15.01
C ASP A 40 9.62 -21.43 15.94
N GLU A 41 10.34 -20.43 15.46
CA GLU A 41 11.24 -19.62 16.29
C GLU A 41 10.49 -18.83 17.38
N ASN A 42 9.20 -18.54 17.17
CA ASN A 42 8.34 -17.84 18.09
C ASN A 42 7.67 -18.76 19.14
N LEU A 43 7.80 -20.08 19.03
CA LEU A 43 7.18 -21.07 19.94
C LEU A 43 8.20 -22.05 20.52
N LYS A 44 9.38 -21.58 20.88
CA LYS A 44 10.42 -22.42 21.45
C LYS A 44 10.05 -22.89 22.87
N ASN A 45 10.26 -24.18 23.19
CA ASN A 45 9.91 -24.82 24.47
C ASN A 45 8.41 -24.74 24.82
N VAL A 46 7.52 -24.69 23.84
CA VAL A 46 6.10 -24.91 24.03
C VAL A 46 5.77 -26.33 23.58
N VAL A 47 5.23 -27.14 24.47
CA VAL A 47 4.96 -28.55 24.23
C VAL A 47 3.51 -28.92 24.52
N VAL A 48 3.06 -30.03 24.02
CA VAL A 48 1.77 -30.60 24.41
C VAL A 48 1.89 -31.10 25.84
N GLY A 49 0.98 -30.67 26.71
CA GLY A 49 0.81 -31.14 28.06
C GLY A 49 -0.52 -31.83 28.24
N LYS A 50 -0.56 -32.93 28.99
CA LYS A 50 -1.81 -33.57 29.45
C LYS A 50 -2.05 -33.28 30.91
N ILE A 51 -3.23 -32.78 31.25
CA ILE A 51 -3.59 -32.45 32.62
C ILE A 51 -3.91 -33.75 33.38
N LEU A 52 -3.03 -34.13 34.37
CA LEU A 52 -3.20 -35.32 35.20
C LEU A 52 -4.01 -35.05 36.44
N GLU A 53 -3.73 -33.93 37.12
CA GLU A 53 -4.41 -33.55 38.37
C GLU A 53 -4.66 -32.05 38.38
N MET A 54 -5.76 -31.63 39.00
CA MET A 54 -6.13 -30.26 39.25
C MET A 54 -6.55 -30.08 40.69
N LYS A 55 -5.99 -29.08 41.39
CA LYS A 55 -6.39 -28.73 42.77
C LYS A 55 -6.61 -27.22 42.85
N ARG A 56 -7.63 -26.76 43.60
CA ARG A 56 -7.79 -25.32 43.87
C ARG A 56 -6.59 -24.78 44.61
N HIS A 57 -6.20 -23.57 44.22
CA HIS A 57 -5.08 -22.86 44.85
C HIS A 57 -5.48 -22.43 46.28
N GLU A 58 -4.66 -22.73 47.30
CA GLU A 58 -5.00 -22.44 48.70
C GLU A 58 -5.25 -20.97 49.03
N ASN A 59 -4.62 -20.06 48.29
CA ASN A 59 -4.70 -18.59 48.48
C ASN A 59 -5.43 -17.89 47.33
N SER A 60 -6.27 -18.61 46.55
CA SER A 60 -7.03 -18.04 45.44
C SER A 60 -8.28 -18.85 45.15
N ASP A 61 -9.38 -18.15 44.97
CA ASP A 61 -10.72 -18.68 44.62
C ASP A 61 -10.90 -19.00 43.12
N HIS A 62 -10.03 -18.44 42.27
CA HIS A 62 -10.12 -18.57 40.81
C HIS A 62 -8.89 -19.22 40.15
N MET A 63 -7.88 -19.66 40.89
CA MET A 63 -6.70 -20.30 40.32
C MET A 63 -6.68 -21.81 40.59
N TRP A 64 -6.03 -22.53 39.70
CA TRP A 64 -5.79 -23.95 39.75
C TRP A 64 -4.29 -24.26 39.85
N VAL A 65 -3.92 -25.27 40.62
CA VAL A 65 -2.60 -25.89 40.64
C VAL A 65 -2.75 -27.22 39.89
N CYS A 66 -2.11 -27.32 38.73
CA CYS A 66 -2.24 -28.48 37.84
C CYS A 66 -0.93 -29.27 37.81
N GLN A 67 -1.02 -30.59 37.77
CA GLN A 67 0.09 -31.50 37.45
C GLN A 67 -0.07 -31.89 36.00
N ILE A 68 0.91 -31.50 35.15
CA ILE A 68 0.88 -31.65 33.71
C ILE A 68 1.94 -32.65 33.26
N ASP A 69 1.53 -33.69 32.57
CA ASP A 69 2.45 -34.58 31.86
C ASP A 69 2.89 -33.90 30.57
N VAL A 70 4.17 -33.59 30.46
CA VAL A 70 4.80 -32.95 29.29
C VAL A 70 5.81 -33.88 28.60
N GLY A 71 5.64 -35.20 28.76
CA GLY A 71 6.54 -36.22 28.21
C GLY A 71 7.88 -36.34 28.93
N GLN A 72 8.01 -35.80 30.16
CA GLN A 72 9.19 -35.93 31.04
C GLN A 72 8.99 -37.03 32.08
N ALA A 73 10.07 -37.41 32.76
CA ALA A 73 10.01 -38.48 33.75
C ALA A 73 9.07 -38.18 34.95
N GLU A 74 8.87 -36.91 35.27
CA GLU A 74 7.95 -36.43 36.29
C GLU A 74 7.04 -35.34 35.73
N PRO A 75 5.77 -35.28 36.18
CA PRO A 75 4.87 -34.22 35.80
C PRO A 75 5.36 -32.84 36.24
N VAL A 76 5.03 -31.82 35.48
CA VAL A 76 5.39 -30.42 35.79
C VAL A 76 4.21 -29.72 36.45
N GLN A 77 4.49 -28.98 37.54
CA GLN A 77 3.46 -28.20 38.21
C GLN A 77 3.28 -26.84 37.52
N ILE A 78 2.06 -26.56 37.07
CA ILE A 78 1.70 -25.27 36.49
C ILE A 78 0.50 -24.67 37.23
N VAL A 79 0.61 -23.44 37.66
CA VAL A 79 -0.47 -22.68 38.28
C VAL A 79 -1.11 -21.78 37.21
N THR A 80 -2.42 -21.90 37.04
CA THR A 80 -3.16 -21.16 36.00
C THR A 80 -4.45 -20.58 36.56
N GLY A 81 -4.85 -19.44 36.00
CA GLY A 81 -6.19 -18.87 36.19
C GLY A 81 -7.21 -19.35 35.14
N ALA A 82 -6.82 -20.30 34.32
CA ALA A 82 -7.71 -20.85 33.29
C ALA A 82 -8.90 -21.58 33.95
N TRP A 83 -10.04 -21.37 33.41
CA TRP A 83 -11.34 -21.83 33.92
C TRP A 83 -11.99 -22.87 33.00
N ASN A 84 -11.52 -22.96 31.74
CA ASN A 84 -12.04 -23.84 30.69
C ASN A 84 -11.26 -25.14 30.53
N ILE A 85 -10.48 -25.57 31.53
CA ILE A 85 -9.64 -26.77 31.48
C ILE A 85 -10.13 -27.80 32.46
N HIS A 86 -9.96 -29.08 32.10
CA HIS A 86 -10.40 -30.24 32.88
C HIS A 86 -9.29 -31.30 32.97
N MET A 87 -9.43 -32.22 33.92
CA MET A 87 -8.53 -33.37 33.99
C MET A 87 -8.63 -34.23 32.73
N GLY A 88 -7.51 -34.56 32.13
CA GLY A 88 -7.43 -35.33 30.89
C GLY A 88 -7.23 -34.49 29.63
N ASP A 89 -7.47 -33.16 29.67
CA ASP A 89 -7.29 -32.28 28.53
C ASP A 89 -5.84 -32.22 28.06
N TYR A 90 -5.65 -32.15 26.75
CA TYR A 90 -4.36 -31.84 26.11
C TYR A 90 -4.28 -30.35 25.85
N VAL A 91 -3.24 -29.72 26.36
CA VAL A 91 -3.11 -28.24 26.35
C VAL A 91 -1.69 -27.82 25.97
N PRO A 92 -1.49 -26.67 25.37
CA PRO A 92 -0.17 -26.09 25.14
C PRO A 92 0.46 -25.66 26.46
N ALA A 93 1.60 -26.24 26.82
CA ALA A 93 2.36 -25.91 28.01
C ALA A 93 3.69 -25.25 27.62
N ALA A 94 3.78 -23.94 27.88
CA ALA A 94 5.03 -23.19 27.77
C ALA A 94 5.89 -23.42 29.00
N LEU A 95 7.00 -24.16 28.88
CA LEU A 95 7.89 -24.51 29.96
C LEU A 95 8.91 -23.41 30.25
N HIS A 96 9.68 -23.56 31.32
CA HIS A 96 10.77 -22.63 31.64
C HIS A 96 11.72 -22.44 30.46
N GLY A 97 12.00 -21.18 30.11
CA GLY A 97 12.79 -20.78 28.93
C GLY A 97 12.00 -20.78 27.62
N ALA A 98 10.69 -20.99 27.66
CA ALA A 98 9.85 -20.85 26.47
C ALA A 98 9.80 -19.41 25.99
N HIS A 99 9.72 -19.26 24.65
CA HIS A 99 9.46 -18.00 24.00
C HIS A 99 8.08 -18.07 23.36
N LEU A 100 7.31 -16.99 23.52
CA LEU A 100 5.98 -16.82 22.93
C LEU A 100 5.97 -15.59 22.02
N PRO A 101 5.06 -15.51 21.04
CA PRO A 101 4.87 -14.35 20.19
C PRO A 101 4.79 -13.04 20.99
N GLY A 102 5.30 -11.95 20.41
CA GLY A 102 5.42 -10.68 21.14
C GLY A 102 6.61 -10.57 22.10
N GLY A 103 7.55 -11.53 22.05
CA GLY A 103 8.80 -11.50 22.85
C GLY A 103 8.63 -11.89 24.31
N VAL A 104 7.52 -12.54 24.66
CA VAL A 104 7.25 -13.01 26.03
C VAL A 104 8.13 -14.22 26.35
N LYS A 105 8.87 -14.16 27.44
CA LYS A 105 9.67 -15.28 27.96
C LYS A 105 9.03 -15.85 29.22
N ILE A 106 8.93 -17.17 29.26
CA ILE A 106 8.36 -17.89 30.40
C ILE A 106 9.49 -18.38 31.31
N GLU A 107 9.40 -18.02 32.56
CA GLU A 107 10.36 -18.42 33.60
C GLU A 107 9.64 -19.09 34.75
N LYS A 108 10.33 -20.01 35.45
CA LYS A 108 9.85 -20.58 36.70
C LYS A 108 9.61 -19.45 37.71
N GLY A 109 8.48 -19.52 38.39
CA GLY A 109 8.08 -18.47 39.32
C GLY A 109 7.16 -18.98 40.42
N LYS A 110 6.74 -18.06 41.28
CA LYS A 110 5.72 -18.34 42.31
C LYS A 110 4.50 -17.44 42.04
N LEU A 111 3.37 -18.09 41.87
CA LEU A 111 2.08 -17.41 41.77
C LEU A 111 1.38 -17.55 43.15
N ARG A 112 1.16 -16.41 43.82
CA ARG A 112 0.59 -16.35 45.20
C ARG A 112 1.20 -17.34 46.19
N GLY A 113 2.54 -17.58 46.07
CA GLY A 113 3.29 -18.44 46.98
C GLY A 113 3.46 -19.91 46.57
N VAL A 114 2.73 -20.36 45.53
CA VAL A 114 2.84 -21.73 44.96
C VAL A 114 3.75 -21.67 43.72
N GLU A 115 4.66 -22.63 43.62
CA GLU A 115 5.59 -22.71 42.46
C GLU A 115 4.86 -23.10 41.18
N SER A 116 5.23 -22.43 40.08
CA SER A 116 4.78 -22.73 38.72
C SER A 116 5.99 -22.84 37.81
N ASP A 117 6.12 -23.99 37.15
CA ASP A 117 7.25 -24.28 36.25
C ASP A 117 6.99 -23.96 34.79
N GLY A 118 5.88 -23.23 34.52
CA GLY A 118 5.47 -22.86 33.17
C GLY A 118 4.14 -22.13 33.16
N MET A 119 3.56 -22.02 31.95
CA MET A 119 2.27 -21.39 31.67
C MET A 119 1.48 -22.23 30.67
N LEU A 120 0.17 -22.36 30.84
CA LEU A 120 -0.73 -22.88 29.80
C LEU A 120 -1.10 -21.75 28.85
N CYS A 121 -1.20 -22.06 27.56
CA CYS A 121 -1.38 -21.03 26.55
C CYS A 121 -2.75 -21.10 25.88
N SER A 122 -3.34 -19.91 25.66
CA SER A 122 -4.47 -19.68 24.78
C SER A 122 -4.01 -19.56 23.32
N LEU A 123 -4.94 -19.58 22.36
CA LEU A 123 -4.64 -19.31 20.95
C LEU A 123 -3.95 -17.95 20.77
N LYS A 124 -4.39 -16.94 21.48
CA LYS A 124 -3.81 -15.60 21.42
C LYS A 124 -2.34 -15.57 21.86
N GLU A 125 -2.00 -16.30 22.91
CA GLU A 125 -0.61 -16.43 23.38
C GLU A 125 0.26 -17.22 22.42
N LEU A 126 -0.35 -18.12 21.65
CA LEU A 126 0.32 -18.83 20.56
C LEU A 126 0.43 -17.99 19.26
N GLY A 127 -0.07 -16.75 19.26
CA GLY A 127 -0.08 -15.89 18.08
C GLY A 127 -1.16 -16.22 17.05
N MET A 128 -2.21 -16.91 17.48
CA MET A 128 -3.30 -17.42 16.64
C MET A 128 -4.63 -16.81 17.05
N THR A 129 -5.60 -16.82 16.15
CA THR A 129 -6.99 -16.44 16.44
C THR A 129 -7.94 -17.57 16.08
N ALA A 130 -8.97 -17.81 16.90
CA ALA A 130 -9.95 -18.85 16.63
C ALA A 130 -10.67 -18.64 15.28
N GLU A 131 -11.01 -17.39 14.94
CA GLU A 131 -11.68 -17.04 13.70
C GLU A 131 -10.83 -17.25 12.44
N HIS A 132 -9.52 -17.04 12.56
CA HIS A 132 -8.61 -17.05 11.41
C HIS A 132 -7.93 -18.41 11.22
N ASP A 133 -7.48 -19.04 12.31
CA ASP A 133 -6.66 -20.23 12.25
C ASP A 133 -7.47 -21.51 12.51
N PHE A 134 -8.57 -21.41 13.27
CA PHE A 134 -9.44 -22.52 13.62
C PHE A 134 -10.92 -22.12 13.51
N PRO A 135 -11.43 -21.81 12.31
CA PRO A 135 -12.81 -21.35 12.11
C PRO A 135 -13.87 -22.36 12.60
N TYR A 136 -13.50 -23.59 12.81
CA TYR A 136 -14.36 -24.66 13.34
C TYR A 136 -14.17 -24.95 14.84
N ALA A 137 -13.14 -24.39 15.47
CA ALA A 137 -12.98 -24.45 16.91
C ALA A 137 -13.90 -23.47 17.64
N VAL A 138 -14.48 -22.52 16.93
CA VAL A 138 -15.52 -21.61 17.43
C VAL A 138 -16.89 -22.23 17.19
N ILE A 139 -17.11 -23.40 17.76
CA ILE A 139 -18.49 -23.91 17.91
C ILE A 139 -19.12 -23.05 18.99
N THR A 140 -20.36 -22.61 18.76
CA THR A 140 -21.14 -21.77 19.66
C THR A 140 -20.97 -22.21 21.11
N PRO A 141 -20.41 -21.41 21.99
CA PRO A 141 -20.09 -21.83 23.35
C PRO A 141 -21.39 -22.11 24.12
N ALA A 142 -21.47 -23.24 24.82
CA ALA A 142 -22.55 -23.50 25.73
C ALA A 142 -22.49 -22.53 26.91
N ALA A 143 -23.63 -22.06 27.37
CA ALA A 143 -23.74 -21.28 28.57
C ALA A 143 -23.53 -22.17 29.81
N ILE A 144 -22.40 -22.02 30.48
CA ILE A 144 -22.07 -22.70 31.72
C ILE A 144 -22.53 -21.85 32.89
N LEU A 145 -23.53 -22.31 33.62
CA LEU A 145 -24.21 -21.52 34.64
C LEU A 145 -23.43 -21.27 35.92
N ASN A 146 -22.36 -22.03 36.19
CA ASN A 146 -21.55 -21.93 37.42
C ASN A 146 -20.90 -20.57 37.66
N ASP A 147 -20.67 -19.81 36.58
CA ASP A 147 -19.81 -18.61 36.62
C ASP A 147 -20.48 -17.38 35.95
N TYR A 148 -21.79 -17.37 35.92
CA TYR A 148 -22.54 -16.21 35.48
C TYR A 148 -22.41 -15.06 36.48
N HIS A 149 -21.78 -13.98 36.06
CA HIS A 149 -21.67 -12.73 36.80
C HIS A 149 -22.39 -11.62 36.06
N PRO A 150 -23.64 -11.27 36.45
CA PRO A 150 -24.37 -10.21 35.76
C PRO A 150 -23.63 -8.87 35.91
N ILE A 151 -23.32 -8.25 34.78
CA ILE A 151 -22.68 -6.93 34.72
C ILE A 151 -23.73 -5.83 34.90
N ASP A 152 -24.97 -6.11 34.56
CA ASP A 152 -26.12 -5.22 34.71
C ASP A 152 -26.93 -5.61 35.94
N LYS A 153 -27.14 -4.64 36.84
CA LYS A 153 -27.89 -4.88 38.09
C LYS A 153 -29.39 -5.21 37.85
N ASP A 154 -29.90 -4.91 36.67
CA ASP A 154 -31.29 -5.16 36.29
C ASP A 154 -31.47 -6.52 35.57
N LYS A 155 -30.40 -7.25 35.33
CA LYS A 155 -30.42 -8.61 34.80
C LYS A 155 -30.58 -9.63 35.92
N PRO A 156 -31.34 -10.71 35.70
CA PRO A 156 -31.53 -11.77 36.71
C PRO A 156 -30.16 -12.42 37.01
N SER A 157 -29.75 -12.45 38.26
CA SER A 157 -28.58 -13.20 38.70
C SER A 157 -28.94 -14.66 38.86
N ILE A 158 -28.08 -15.54 38.33
CA ILE A 158 -28.17 -16.99 38.59
C ILE A 158 -27.64 -17.24 39.98
N PRO A 159 -28.41 -17.87 40.88
CA PRO A 159 -27.93 -18.16 42.23
C PRO A 159 -26.69 -19.02 42.23
N ALA A 160 -25.75 -18.78 43.17
CA ALA A 160 -24.52 -19.54 43.30
C ALA A 160 -24.75 -21.01 43.68
N ASP A 161 -25.92 -21.35 44.19
CA ASP A 161 -26.35 -22.70 44.60
C ASP A 161 -27.38 -23.30 43.65
N ILE A 162 -27.45 -22.85 42.39
CA ILE A 162 -28.38 -23.37 41.36
C ILE A 162 -28.18 -24.89 41.20
N LYS A 163 -29.26 -25.64 41.11
CA LYS A 163 -29.24 -27.07 41.02
C LYS A 163 -29.92 -27.56 39.74
N PRO A 164 -29.60 -28.79 39.31
CA PRO A 164 -30.31 -29.40 38.19
C PRO A 164 -31.84 -29.36 38.39
N GLY A 165 -32.56 -28.90 37.39
CA GLY A 165 -34.00 -28.71 37.43
C GLY A 165 -34.46 -27.32 37.85
N ASP A 166 -33.60 -26.48 38.45
CA ASP A 166 -33.98 -25.12 38.81
C ASP A 166 -34.23 -24.27 37.53
N LYS A 167 -35.25 -23.42 37.60
CA LYS A 167 -35.64 -22.56 36.48
C LYS A 167 -34.66 -21.40 36.26
N VAL A 168 -34.11 -21.27 35.07
CA VAL A 168 -33.22 -20.19 34.67
C VAL A 168 -33.98 -19.04 34.01
N TYR A 169 -34.65 -19.32 32.89
CA TYR A 169 -35.42 -18.35 32.12
C TYR A 169 -36.44 -19.01 31.21
N GLY A 170 -37.71 -18.58 31.24
CA GLY A 170 -38.77 -19.14 30.39
C GLY A 170 -38.83 -20.68 30.41
N PRO A 171 -38.62 -21.37 29.27
CA PRO A 171 -38.50 -22.83 29.21
C PRO A 171 -37.11 -23.37 29.53
N VAL A 172 -36.15 -22.51 29.88
CA VAL A 172 -34.78 -22.89 30.17
C VAL A 172 -34.60 -23.24 31.64
N VAL A 173 -33.99 -24.40 31.85
CA VAL A 173 -33.66 -24.94 33.20
C VAL A 173 -32.16 -25.21 33.30
N ALA A 174 -31.67 -25.25 34.51
CA ALA A 174 -30.29 -25.74 34.77
C ALA A 174 -30.22 -27.26 34.61
N ALA A 175 -29.19 -27.73 33.92
CA ALA A 175 -28.95 -29.15 33.70
C ALA A 175 -27.49 -29.46 33.97
N ARG A 176 -27.18 -30.59 34.58
CA ARG A 176 -25.81 -31.08 34.78
C ARG A 176 -25.47 -32.09 33.71
N VAL A 177 -24.34 -31.92 33.05
CA VAL A 177 -23.83 -32.87 32.08
C VAL A 177 -23.34 -34.14 32.84
N LEU A 178 -23.98 -35.27 32.58
CA LEU A 178 -23.59 -36.58 33.14
C LEU A 178 -22.62 -37.29 32.20
N GLU A 179 -22.81 -37.16 30.89
CA GLU A 179 -22.00 -37.81 29.88
C GLU A 179 -21.93 -36.91 28.63
N CYS A 180 -20.76 -36.85 27.99
CA CYS A 180 -20.54 -36.14 26.74
C CYS A 180 -19.61 -36.96 25.85
N ALA A 181 -20.15 -37.55 24.78
CA ALA A 181 -19.41 -38.43 23.89
C ALA A 181 -19.46 -37.95 22.44
N PRO A 182 -18.31 -37.87 21.72
CA PRO A 182 -18.29 -37.41 20.31
C PRO A 182 -18.93 -38.46 19.38
N LEU A 183 -19.73 -37.98 18.41
CA LEU A 183 -20.39 -38.81 17.40
C LEU A 183 -19.61 -38.91 16.08
N GLY A 184 -18.45 -38.20 15.94
CA GLY A 184 -17.57 -38.30 14.79
C GLY A 184 -17.91 -37.39 13.60
N ASP A 185 -19.00 -36.63 13.69
CA ASP A 185 -19.45 -35.66 12.67
C ASP A 185 -19.40 -34.19 13.17
N GLY A 186 -18.64 -33.96 14.26
CA GLY A 186 -18.60 -32.66 14.92
C GLY A 186 -19.76 -32.41 15.87
N THR A 187 -20.62 -33.42 16.10
CA THR A 187 -21.65 -33.40 17.13
C THR A 187 -21.26 -34.25 18.34
N PHE A 188 -21.83 -33.92 19.49
CA PHE A 188 -21.63 -34.61 20.75
C PHE A 188 -22.99 -35.14 21.25
N HIS A 189 -23.01 -36.38 21.60
CA HIS A 189 -24.12 -36.98 22.33
C HIS A 189 -23.99 -36.65 23.80
N THR A 190 -25.02 -36.07 24.40
CA THR A 190 -24.96 -35.68 25.82
C THR A 190 -26.06 -36.30 26.61
N CYS A 191 -25.75 -36.64 27.87
CA CYS A 191 -26.75 -37.04 28.88
C CYS A 191 -26.82 -35.98 29.97
N LEU A 192 -27.97 -35.38 30.19
CA LEU A 192 -28.18 -34.28 31.13
C LEU A 192 -29.06 -34.68 32.28
N ASP A 193 -28.66 -34.35 33.51
CA ASP A 193 -29.49 -34.43 34.72
C ASP A 193 -30.27 -33.13 34.93
N LEU A 194 -31.58 -33.22 34.98
CA LEU A 194 -32.53 -32.14 35.24
C LEU A 194 -33.08 -32.18 36.67
N GLY A 195 -32.47 -32.97 37.56
CA GLY A 195 -32.90 -33.11 38.92
C GLY A 195 -34.01 -34.13 39.16
N ASN A 196 -35.02 -34.18 38.31
CA ASN A 196 -36.17 -35.08 38.37
C ASN A 196 -36.38 -35.88 37.07
N ALA A 197 -35.60 -35.67 36.07
CA ALA A 197 -35.60 -36.31 34.76
C ALA A 197 -34.21 -36.25 34.12
N THR A 198 -33.97 -37.03 33.08
CA THR A 198 -32.81 -36.95 32.23
C THR A 198 -33.20 -36.54 30.81
N ALA A 199 -32.35 -35.78 30.11
CA ALA A 199 -32.49 -35.44 28.70
C ALA A 199 -31.23 -35.92 27.95
N VAL A 200 -31.36 -36.18 26.64
CA VAL A 200 -30.26 -36.73 25.81
C VAL A 200 -30.17 -35.97 24.51
N PRO A 201 -29.92 -34.64 24.53
CA PRO A 201 -29.79 -33.89 23.32
C PRO A 201 -28.40 -34.10 22.67
N ASP A 202 -28.40 -34.12 21.33
CA ASP A 202 -27.16 -33.98 20.58
C ASP A 202 -26.83 -32.48 20.42
N THR A 203 -25.58 -32.16 20.53
CA THR A 203 -25.13 -30.74 20.44
C THR A 203 -23.88 -30.62 19.60
N ARG A 204 -23.68 -29.44 19.04
CA ARG A 204 -22.41 -29.04 18.39
C ARG A 204 -21.48 -28.25 19.31
N CYS A 205 -21.84 -28.10 20.57
CA CYS A 205 -21.02 -27.40 21.55
C CYS A 205 -19.85 -28.29 21.99
N SER A 206 -18.66 -27.98 21.57
CA SER A 206 -17.43 -28.74 21.85
C SER A 206 -16.78 -28.41 23.19
N ASN A 207 -17.28 -27.41 23.89
CA ASN A 207 -16.74 -26.94 25.18
C ASN A 207 -17.50 -27.51 26.38
N LEU A 208 -18.13 -28.66 26.23
CA LEU A 208 -18.88 -29.33 27.27
C LEU A 208 -18.05 -30.44 27.87
N HIS A 209 -18.11 -30.57 29.21
CA HIS A 209 -17.47 -31.63 29.97
C HIS A 209 -18.43 -32.24 30.99
N GLU A 210 -18.16 -33.48 31.38
CA GLU A 210 -18.91 -34.13 32.44
C GLU A 210 -18.81 -33.35 33.76
N GLY A 211 -19.93 -33.08 34.37
CA GLY A 211 -20.04 -32.31 35.61
C GLY A 211 -20.40 -30.83 35.39
N ASP A 212 -20.34 -30.32 34.17
CA ASP A 212 -20.72 -28.93 33.86
C ASP A 212 -22.21 -28.68 34.13
N LEU A 213 -22.53 -27.47 34.60
CA LEU A 213 -23.91 -27.04 34.78
C LEU A 213 -24.25 -26.08 33.61
N VAL A 214 -25.15 -26.49 32.75
CA VAL A 214 -25.51 -25.81 31.51
C VAL A 214 -26.95 -25.35 31.52
N ALA A 215 -27.29 -24.35 30.69
CA ALA A 215 -28.66 -23.95 30.42
C ALA A 215 -29.24 -24.89 29.35
N TYR A 216 -30.35 -25.54 29.63
CA TYR A 216 -31.03 -26.46 28.73
C TYR A 216 -32.48 -25.99 28.46
N ASN A 217 -32.82 -25.90 27.20
CA ASN A 217 -34.18 -25.50 26.78
C ASN A 217 -35.05 -26.74 26.63
N THR A 218 -35.98 -26.91 27.57
CA THR A 218 -36.88 -28.07 27.62
C THR A 218 -37.91 -28.12 26.47
N LYS A 219 -38.11 -27.01 25.72
CA LYS A 219 -39.03 -26.94 24.61
C LYS A 219 -38.39 -27.32 23.27
N SER A 220 -37.17 -26.88 23.03
CA SER A 220 -36.41 -27.15 21.79
C SER A 220 -35.55 -28.42 21.92
N ASP A 221 -35.37 -28.95 23.12
CA ASP A 221 -34.53 -30.10 23.42
C ASP A 221 -33.05 -29.81 23.04
N THR A 222 -32.56 -28.62 23.42
CA THR A 222 -31.22 -28.18 23.06
C THR A 222 -30.48 -27.56 24.24
N ILE A 223 -29.18 -27.75 24.31
CA ILE A 223 -28.33 -26.98 25.20
C ILE A 223 -28.25 -25.54 24.65
N CYS A 224 -28.50 -24.56 25.48
CA CYS A 224 -28.54 -23.17 25.10
C CYS A 224 -27.14 -22.60 24.83
N THR A 225 -27.07 -21.78 23.79
CA THR A 225 -25.94 -20.92 23.52
C THR A 225 -26.10 -19.57 24.22
N LEU A 226 -25.10 -18.70 24.16
CA LEU A 226 -25.22 -17.32 24.67
C LEU A 226 -26.33 -16.55 23.93
N GLU A 227 -26.47 -16.77 22.62
CA GLU A 227 -27.50 -16.14 21.80
C GLU A 227 -28.91 -16.57 22.25
N ASP A 228 -29.11 -17.87 22.55
CA ASP A 228 -30.39 -18.37 23.07
C ASP A 228 -30.78 -17.76 24.40
N LEU A 229 -29.79 -17.30 25.18
CA LEU A 229 -30.01 -16.66 26.48
C LEU A 229 -30.03 -15.12 26.37
N HIS A 230 -29.87 -14.56 25.19
CA HIS A 230 -29.73 -13.11 24.97
C HIS A 230 -28.61 -12.49 25.84
N ALA A 231 -27.51 -13.22 26.05
CA ALA A 231 -26.43 -12.84 26.92
C ALA A 231 -25.17 -12.46 26.13
N GLU A 232 -24.37 -11.57 26.72
CA GLU A 232 -23.06 -11.22 26.18
C GLU A 232 -21.96 -12.11 26.76
N GLN A 233 -20.93 -12.41 25.98
CA GLN A 233 -19.82 -13.27 26.40
C GLN A 233 -19.14 -12.79 27.69
N LYS A 234 -19.00 -11.48 27.89
CA LYS A 234 -18.43 -10.92 29.11
C LYS A 234 -19.22 -11.25 30.39
N GLU A 235 -20.47 -11.67 30.27
CA GLU A 235 -21.31 -12.12 31.37
C GLU A 235 -21.08 -13.58 31.74
N PHE A 236 -20.43 -14.33 30.85
CA PHE A 236 -20.06 -15.74 31.00
C PHE A 236 -18.57 -15.90 30.71
N PRO A 237 -17.68 -15.59 31.66
CA PRO A 237 -16.24 -15.63 31.42
C PRO A 237 -15.70 -17.03 31.06
N HIS A 238 -16.45 -18.10 31.27
CA HIS A 238 -16.08 -19.46 30.91
C HIS A 238 -16.57 -19.91 29.52
N CYS A 239 -17.36 -19.10 28.83
CA CYS A 239 -17.77 -19.34 27.44
C CYS A 239 -16.77 -18.69 26.50
N ILE A 240 -16.04 -19.45 25.85
CA ILE A 240 -14.73 -19.27 25.25
C ILE A 240 -14.61 -18.35 24.04
N ALA A 241 -13.86 -17.25 24.19
CA ALA A 241 -12.92 -16.80 23.16
C ALA A 241 -11.47 -16.66 23.71
N ASP A 242 -11.29 -16.56 25.03
CA ASP A 242 -10.01 -16.24 25.67
C ASP A 242 -9.45 -17.38 26.57
N GLY A 243 -10.01 -18.59 26.47
CA GLY A 243 -9.57 -19.74 27.28
C GLY A 243 -8.31 -20.42 26.76
N ILE A 244 -7.80 -21.36 27.54
CA ILE A 244 -6.69 -22.25 27.11
C ILE A 244 -7.11 -23.00 25.86
N PHE A 245 -6.19 -23.16 24.91
CA PHE A 245 -6.41 -23.96 23.71
C PHE A 245 -6.38 -25.44 24.08
N VAL A 246 -7.53 -26.11 24.11
CA VAL A 246 -7.64 -27.53 24.31
C VAL A 246 -7.47 -28.27 23.00
N LEU A 247 -6.46 -29.12 22.91
CA LEU A 247 -6.17 -29.90 21.72
C LEU A 247 -7.17 -31.04 21.57
N GLN A 248 -7.81 -31.14 20.42
CA GLN A 248 -8.73 -32.24 20.07
C GLN A 248 -8.11 -33.19 19.04
N GLU A 249 -6.84 -33.06 18.73
CA GLU A 249 -6.16 -33.85 17.71
C GLU A 249 -5.83 -35.27 18.27
N GLU A 250 -6.16 -36.30 17.52
CA GLU A 250 -5.92 -37.71 17.88
C GLU A 250 -4.41 -38.04 18.06
N ASP A 251 -3.52 -37.18 17.46
CA ASP A 251 -2.07 -37.36 17.48
C ASP A 251 -1.36 -36.57 18.59
N ALA A 252 -2.09 -35.94 19.52
CA ALA A 252 -1.51 -35.13 20.58
C ALA A 252 -0.94 -36.00 21.70
N GLU A 253 0.36 -36.23 21.74
CA GLU A 253 1.07 -36.91 22.82
C GLU A 253 1.81 -35.91 23.72
N PRO A 254 1.86 -36.17 25.06
CA PRO A 254 2.62 -35.34 25.99
C PRO A 254 4.09 -35.22 25.57
N GLY A 255 4.62 -34.01 25.58
CA GLY A 255 6.01 -33.73 25.21
C GLY A 255 6.26 -33.42 23.74
N LEU A 256 5.29 -33.61 22.85
CA LEU A 256 5.44 -33.16 21.43
C LEU A 256 5.59 -31.66 21.34
N ASN A 257 6.40 -31.20 20.36
CA ASN A 257 6.60 -29.80 20.11
C ASN A 257 5.33 -29.15 19.53
N MET A 258 4.82 -28.15 20.19
CA MET A 258 3.62 -27.41 19.72
C MET A 258 3.77 -26.77 18.36
N ALA A 259 4.96 -26.30 18.00
CA ALA A 259 5.19 -25.76 16.66
C ALA A 259 4.94 -26.82 15.57
N HIS A 260 5.32 -28.11 15.84
CA HIS A 260 5.01 -29.22 14.93
C HIS A 260 3.50 -29.50 14.86
N ILE A 261 2.84 -29.57 16.04
CA ILE A 261 1.39 -29.78 16.10
C ILE A 261 0.59 -28.70 15.39
N LEU A 262 1.07 -27.48 15.40
CA LEU A 262 0.42 -26.34 14.72
C LEU A 262 0.86 -26.17 13.26
N GLY A 263 1.80 -26.98 12.76
CA GLY A 263 2.34 -26.87 11.40
C GLY A 263 3.22 -25.62 11.20
N PHE A 264 3.88 -25.17 12.28
CA PHE A 264 4.78 -24.00 12.27
C PHE A 264 6.24 -24.38 12.02
N ASP A 265 6.58 -25.68 11.97
CA ASP A 265 7.90 -26.19 11.61
C ASP A 265 8.16 -26.16 10.09
N ASP A 266 7.83 -25.03 9.48
CA ASP A 266 7.96 -24.75 8.07
C ASP A 266 8.73 -23.44 7.86
N SER A 267 9.36 -23.30 6.70
CA SER A 267 9.87 -22.02 6.22
C SER A 267 8.87 -21.42 5.23
N ILE A 268 8.30 -20.30 5.59
CA ILE A 268 7.31 -19.59 4.78
C ILE A 268 8.05 -18.52 3.97
N VAL A 269 8.01 -18.66 2.65
CA VAL A 269 8.76 -17.82 1.72
C VAL A 269 7.80 -16.89 1.00
N GLU A 270 8.06 -15.59 1.05
CA GLU A 270 7.37 -14.60 0.23
C GLU A 270 8.20 -14.28 -1.02
N PHE A 271 7.59 -14.46 -2.19
CA PHE A 271 8.18 -14.14 -3.48
C PHE A 271 7.55 -12.88 -4.08
N GLU A 272 8.38 -11.99 -4.60
CA GLU A 272 7.95 -10.91 -5.50
C GLU A 272 7.88 -11.44 -6.93
N ILE A 273 6.67 -11.79 -7.38
CA ILE A 273 6.44 -12.30 -8.72
C ILE A 273 6.09 -11.16 -9.68
N THR A 274 6.89 -11.01 -10.71
CA THR A 274 6.70 -9.98 -11.76
C THR A 274 5.44 -10.28 -12.61
N PRO A 275 4.80 -9.25 -13.18
CA PRO A 275 3.55 -9.44 -13.94
C PRO A 275 3.65 -10.36 -15.16
N ASN A 276 4.83 -10.52 -15.73
CA ASN A 276 5.09 -11.41 -16.90
C ASN A 276 5.21 -12.90 -16.52
N ARG A 277 5.30 -13.22 -15.21
CA ARG A 277 5.48 -14.60 -14.72
C ARG A 277 4.26 -15.11 -13.93
N PRO A 278 3.04 -15.13 -14.52
CA PRO A 278 1.85 -15.65 -13.83
C PRO A 278 1.97 -17.14 -13.47
N ASP A 279 2.77 -17.91 -14.17
CA ASP A 279 3.09 -19.30 -13.86
C ASP A 279 3.69 -19.47 -12.47
N CYS A 280 4.54 -18.54 -12.03
CA CYS A 280 5.16 -18.53 -10.68
C CYS A 280 4.20 -18.10 -9.55
N LEU A 281 2.94 -17.74 -9.85
CA LEU A 281 1.89 -17.55 -8.83
C LEU A 281 1.30 -18.89 -8.36
N SER A 282 2.09 -19.98 -8.44
CA SER A 282 1.72 -21.33 -8.06
C SER A 282 2.90 -22.11 -7.48
N VAL A 283 2.58 -23.12 -6.67
CA VAL A 283 3.59 -24.06 -6.13
C VAL A 283 4.31 -24.80 -7.25
N ILE A 284 3.56 -25.31 -8.24
CA ILE A 284 4.12 -26.04 -9.38
C ILE A 284 5.00 -25.13 -10.25
N GLY A 285 4.62 -23.86 -10.46
CA GLY A 285 5.45 -22.93 -11.22
C GLY A 285 6.77 -22.63 -10.51
N LEU A 286 6.73 -22.37 -9.21
CA LEU A 286 7.95 -22.18 -8.41
C LEU A 286 8.75 -23.49 -8.29
N ALA A 287 8.12 -24.65 -8.28
CA ALA A 287 8.82 -25.93 -8.32
C ALA A 287 9.59 -26.14 -9.62
N ARG A 288 9.05 -25.72 -10.78
CA ARG A 288 9.78 -25.73 -12.05
C ARG A 288 11.04 -24.85 -11.99
N GLU A 289 10.90 -23.64 -11.47
CA GLU A 289 12.03 -22.72 -11.28
C GLU A 289 13.06 -23.28 -10.31
N ALA A 290 12.63 -23.79 -9.17
CA ALA A 290 13.51 -24.41 -8.17
C ALA A 290 14.22 -25.66 -8.71
N SER A 291 13.51 -26.50 -9.48
CA SER A 291 14.10 -27.67 -10.16
C SER A 291 15.26 -27.27 -11.08
N ALA A 292 15.06 -26.25 -11.89
CA ALA A 292 16.10 -25.75 -12.80
C ALA A 292 17.24 -25.07 -12.03
N THR A 293 16.92 -24.26 -11.03
CA THR A 293 17.90 -23.51 -10.19
C THR A 293 18.83 -24.47 -9.44
N PHE A 294 18.28 -25.45 -8.75
CA PHE A 294 19.06 -26.40 -7.93
C PHE A 294 19.47 -27.66 -8.68
N LYS A 295 19.11 -27.78 -9.98
CA LYS A 295 19.35 -28.93 -10.83
C LYS A 295 18.87 -30.24 -10.19
N ARG A 296 17.68 -30.22 -9.63
CA ARG A 296 17.02 -31.35 -8.96
C ARG A 296 15.85 -31.88 -9.80
N PRO A 297 15.52 -33.15 -9.75
CA PRO A 297 14.40 -33.73 -10.47
C PRO A 297 13.07 -33.10 -10.01
N LEU A 298 12.23 -32.70 -10.95
CA LEU A 298 10.86 -32.26 -10.72
C LEU A 298 9.93 -33.48 -10.71
N LYS A 299 9.07 -33.59 -9.70
CA LYS A 299 8.06 -34.63 -9.53
C LYS A 299 6.68 -34.01 -9.66
N LEU A 300 6.10 -34.07 -10.83
CA LEU A 300 4.72 -33.63 -11.05
C LEU A 300 3.78 -34.82 -10.89
N HIS A 301 2.68 -34.57 -10.22
CA HIS A 301 1.56 -35.47 -10.11
C HIS A 301 0.59 -35.20 -11.27
N GLU A 302 0.13 -36.25 -11.97
CA GLU A 302 -0.94 -36.14 -12.95
C GLU A 302 -2.23 -36.62 -12.26
N PRO A 303 -3.25 -35.74 -12.14
CA PRO A 303 -4.47 -36.09 -11.44
C PRO A 303 -5.31 -37.11 -12.23
N GLU A 304 -5.80 -38.14 -11.55
CA GLU A 304 -6.58 -39.26 -12.14
C GLU A 304 -7.83 -39.57 -11.29
N PRO A 305 -8.86 -38.68 -11.29
CA PRO A 305 -10.10 -39.02 -10.59
C PRO A 305 -10.82 -40.19 -11.23
N HIS A 306 -11.32 -41.10 -10.39
CA HIS A 306 -11.88 -42.39 -10.85
C HIS A 306 -13.33 -42.28 -11.34
N GLY A 307 -14.13 -41.38 -10.73
CA GLY A 307 -15.56 -41.24 -11.03
C GLY A 307 -16.45 -42.32 -10.41
N CYS A 308 -17.75 -42.06 -10.37
CA CYS A 308 -18.76 -42.93 -9.77
C CYS A 308 -19.87 -43.40 -10.73
N GLY A 309 -19.67 -43.14 -12.04
CA GLY A 309 -20.67 -43.38 -13.10
C GLY A 309 -21.62 -42.18 -13.33
N GLY A 310 -22.46 -42.30 -14.34
CA GLY A 310 -23.28 -41.25 -14.92
C GLY A 310 -22.53 -40.46 -15.98
N SER A 311 -23.09 -39.36 -16.46
CA SER A 311 -22.41 -38.46 -17.42
C SER A 311 -22.71 -36.99 -17.03
N ILE A 312 -21.69 -36.20 -16.93
CA ILE A 312 -21.89 -34.77 -16.69
C ILE A 312 -22.65 -34.08 -17.82
N ALA A 313 -22.53 -34.55 -19.05
CA ALA A 313 -23.25 -34.04 -20.23
C ALA A 313 -24.77 -34.27 -20.16
N ASP A 314 -25.25 -35.20 -19.30
CA ASP A 314 -26.68 -35.39 -19.05
C ASP A 314 -27.23 -34.41 -17.99
N LEU A 315 -26.36 -33.64 -17.29
CA LEU A 315 -26.71 -32.81 -16.15
C LEU A 315 -26.55 -31.31 -16.44
N VAL A 316 -25.57 -30.91 -17.26
CA VAL A 316 -25.25 -29.51 -17.50
C VAL A 316 -24.89 -29.25 -18.94
N ASP A 317 -25.42 -28.16 -19.50
CA ASP A 317 -25.00 -27.58 -20.78
C ASP A 317 -24.15 -26.36 -20.55
N ILE A 318 -23.16 -26.10 -21.42
CA ILE A 318 -22.24 -24.95 -21.29
C ILE A 318 -22.10 -24.26 -22.64
N ASP A 319 -22.46 -22.97 -22.70
CA ASP A 319 -22.28 -22.11 -23.86
C ASP A 319 -21.34 -20.94 -23.59
N ILE A 320 -20.46 -20.63 -24.53
CA ILE A 320 -19.60 -19.45 -24.52
C ILE A 320 -20.04 -18.52 -25.64
N GLU A 321 -20.64 -17.37 -25.31
CA GLU A 321 -21.08 -16.38 -26.31
C GLU A 321 -19.92 -15.54 -26.88
N ASP A 322 -18.83 -15.34 -26.13
CA ASP A 322 -17.67 -14.55 -26.55
C ASP A 322 -16.35 -15.31 -26.28
N GLY A 323 -15.86 -15.99 -27.30
CA GLY A 323 -14.61 -16.76 -27.25
C GLY A 323 -13.33 -15.90 -27.14
N ASP A 324 -13.38 -14.59 -27.41
CA ASP A 324 -12.25 -13.68 -27.19
C ASP A 324 -12.13 -13.29 -25.70
N LEU A 325 -13.22 -13.29 -24.98
CA LEU A 325 -13.25 -13.02 -23.54
C LEU A 325 -13.11 -14.30 -22.70
N CYS A 326 -13.63 -15.42 -23.17
CA CYS A 326 -13.47 -16.75 -22.55
C CYS A 326 -13.02 -17.78 -23.59
N PRO A 327 -11.71 -17.97 -23.83
CA PRO A 327 -11.20 -18.95 -24.79
C PRO A 327 -11.54 -20.41 -24.46
N ARG A 328 -11.60 -20.75 -23.16
CA ARG A 328 -11.89 -22.13 -22.72
C ARG A 328 -12.60 -22.13 -21.37
N TYR A 329 -13.57 -23.01 -21.25
CA TYR A 329 -14.30 -23.26 -20.02
C TYR A 329 -14.38 -24.75 -19.76
N THR A 330 -13.89 -25.19 -18.58
CA THR A 330 -13.96 -26.60 -18.17
C THR A 330 -14.75 -26.74 -16.89
N ALA A 331 -15.54 -27.82 -16.79
CA ALA A 331 -16.30 -28.10 -15.59
C ALA A 331 -16.39 -29.59 -15.27
N ARG A 332 -16.52 -29.89 -13.99
CA ARG A 332 -16.76 -31.24 -13.43
C ARG A 332 -17.86 -31.18 -12.39
N MET A 333 -18.59 -32.28 -12.26
CA MET A 333 -19.70 -32.38 -11.32
C MET A 333 -19.41 -33.35 -10.19
N VAL A 334 -19.77 -32.95 -8.96
CA VAL A 334 -19.69 -33.76 -7.77
C VAL A 334 -21.08 -33.86 -7.14
N LYS A 335 -21.53 -35.04 -6.76
CA LYS A 335 -22.78 -35.28 -6.07
C LYS A 335 -22.55 -35.88 -4.67
N ASN A 336 -23.61 -35.95 -3.88
CA ASN A 336 -23.56 -36.48 -2.51
C ASN A 336 -22.49 -35.81 -1.65
N VAL A 337 -22.34 -34.50 -1.85
CA VAL A 337 -21.33 -33.66 -1.17
C VAL A 337 -21.65 -33.62 0.31
N LYS A 338 -20.60 -33.70 1.14
CA LYS A 338 -20.66 -33.53 2.59
C LYS A 338 -19.72 -32.37 2.96
N ILE A 339 -20.32 -31.27 3.35
CA ILE A 339 -19.54 -30.11 3.81
C ILE A 339 -19.01 -30.41 5.22
N ALA A 340 -17.70 -30.27 5.38
CA ALA A 340 -16.99 -30.50 6.61
C ALA A 340 -15.68 -29.67 6.65
N PRO A 341 -15.02 -29.54 7.80
CA PRO A 341 -13.65 -28.99 7.85
C PRO A 341 -12.69 -29.78 6.99
N SER A 342 -11.76 -29.09 6.33
CA SER A 342 -10.67 -29.71 5.62
C SER A 342 -9.72 -30.43 6.58
N PRO A 343 -9.00 -31.48 6.14
CA PRO A 343 -8.02 -32.15 6.97
C PRO A 343 -6.86 -31.20 7.34
N ARG A 344 -6.20 -31.50 8.45
CA ARG A 344 -5.14 -30.69 9.02
C ARG A 344 -4.08 -30.29 7.99
N TRP A 345 -3.53 -31.23 7.21
CA TRP A 345 -2.48 -30.97 6.23
C TRP A 345 -2.89 -29.94 5.17
N MET A 346 -4.16 -29.92 4.74
CA MET A 346 -4.69 -28.96 3.77
C MET A 346 -4.84 -27.58 4.40
N ARG A 347 -5.39 -27.52 5.62
CA ARG A 347 -5.53 -26.27 6.39
C ARG A 347 -4.17 -25.60 6.64
N GLU A 348 -3.14 -26.38 7.02
CA GLU A 348 -1.79 -25.91 7.23
C GLU A 348 -1.18 -25.30 5.97
N ARG A 349 -1.29 -25.99 4.82
CA ARG A 349 -0.78 -25.48 3.54
C ARG A 349 -1.46 -24.19 3.11
N LEU A 350 -2.78 -24.13 3.23
CA LEU A 350 -3.53 -22.92 2.93
C LEU A 350 -3.11 -21.75 3.83
N ARG A 351 -3.08 -21.97 5.13
CA ARG A 351 -2.66 -20.97 6.12
C ARG A 351 -1.23 -20.50 5.88
N ASN A 352 -0.28 -21.42 5.70
CA ASN A 352 1.13 -21.12 5.44
C ASN A 352 1.34 -20.43 4.09
N SER A 353 0.33 -20.46 3.21
CA SER A 353 0.30 -19.71 1.95
C SER A 353 -0.56 -18.44 2.00
N GLY A 354 -0.99 -18.01 3.20
CA GLY A 354 -1.74 -16.79 3.43
C GLY A 354 -3.23 -16.87 3.11
N VAL A 355 -3.79 -18.08 2.93
CA VAL A 355 -5.21 -18.32 2.63
C VAL A 355 -5.92 -18.91 3.85
N ARG A 356 -7.04 -18.29 4.22
CA ARG A 356 -7.86 -18.75 5.35
C ARG A 356 -8.67 -19.99 4.95
N PRO A 357 -8.58 -21.11 5.68
CA PRO A 357 -9.47 -22.27 5.51
C PRO A 357 -10.94 -21.92 5.79
N ILE A 358 -11.87 -22.47 5.00
CA ILE A 358 -13.32 -22.23 5.13
C ILE A 358 -14.07 -23.55 5.31
N ASN A 359 -14.11 -24.40 4.29
CA ASN A 359 -14.68 -25.73 4.30
C ASN A 359 -14.02 -26.58 3.21
N ASN A 360 -14.17 -27.89 3.25
CA ASN A 360 -13.49 -28.79 2.35
C ASN A 360 -13.64 -28.47 0.86
N ILE A 361 -14.82 -28.05 0.40
CA ILE A 361 -15.06 -27.74 -1.03
C ILE A 361 -14.40 -26.43 -1.43
N VAL A 362 -14.59 -25.37 -0.64
CA VAL A 362 -13.96 -24.05 -0.90
C VAL A 362 -12.43 -24.15 -0.73
N ASP A 363 -11.97 -24.91 0.24
CA ASP A 363 -10.54 -25.13 0.49
C ASP A 363 -9.88 -25.91 -0.65
N ILE A 364 -10.57 -26.88 -1.27
CA ILE A 364 -10.12 -27.57 -2.47
C ILE A 364 -9.89 -26.54 -3.62
N THR A 365 -10.84 -25.63 -3.87
CA THR A 365 -10.65 -24.62 -4.94
C THR A 365 -9.48 -23.71 -4.67
N ASN A 366 -9.30 -23.27 -3.43
CA ASN A 366 -8.16 -22.44 -3.01
C ASN A 366 -6.83 -23.22 -3.08
N TYR A 367 -6.85 -24.48 -2.65
CA TYR A 367 -5.68 -25.35 -2.72
C TYR A 367 -5.20 -25.54 -4.16
N VAL A 368 -6.10 -25.84 -5.08
CA VAL A 368 -5.77 -25.99 -6.51
C VAL A 368 -5.31 -24.67 -7.12
N MET A 369 -5.92 -23.55 -6.74
CA MET A 369 -5.46 -22.23 -7.16
C MET A 369 -4.00 -21.98 -6.74
N LEU A 370 -3.61 -22.35 -5.53
CA LEU A 370 -2.24 -22.23 -5.06
C LEU A 370 -1.30 -23.25 -5.71
N GLU A 371 -1.74 -24.51 -5.85
CA GLU A 371 -0.92 -25.59 -6.40
C GLU A 371 -0.65 -25.37 -7.90
N TYR A 372 -1.69 -25.10 -8.71
CA TYR A 372 -1.64 -24.99 -10.16
C TYR A 372 -1.60 -23.56 -10.69
N GLY A 373 -1.91 -22.55 -9.87
CA GLY A 373 -2.04 -21.16 -10.32
C GLY A 373 -3.34 -20.87 -11.07
N GLN A 374 -4.27 -21.81 -11.10
CA GLN A 374 -5.55 -21.72 -11.77
C GLN A 374 -6.66 -21.43 -10.77
N PRO A 375 -7.22 -20.21 -10.73
CA PRO A 375 -8.39 -19.94 -9.90
C PRO A 375 -9.57 -20.78 -10.35
N MET A 376 -10.30 -21.30 -9.38
CA MET A 376 -11.48 -22.12 -9.60
C MET A 376 -12.66 -21.54 -8.85
N HIS A 377 -13.85 -21.89 -9.28
CA HIS A 377 -15.08 -21.64 -8.53
C HIS A 377 -15.88 -22.94 -8.35
N ALA A 378 -16.64 -22.97 -7.27
CA ALA A 378 -17.55 -24.06 -6.96
C ALA A 378 -18.96 -23.48 -6.82
N PHE A 379 -19.87 -23.92 -7.69
CA PHE A 379 -21.27 -23.53 -7.63
C PHE A 379 -22.09 -24.59 -6.89
N ASP A 380 -22.96 -24.17 -5.99
CA ASP A 380 -24.08 -25.04 -5.58
C ASP A 380 -24.98 -25.22 -6.80
N PHE A 381 -24.95 -26.42 -7.37
CA PHE A 381 -25.65 -26.71 -8.62
C PHE A 381 -27.16 -26.60 -8.50
N SER A 382 -27.73 -26.75 -7.30
CA SER A 382 -29.15 -26.54 -7.06
C SER A 382 -29.61 -25.10 -7.29
N CYS A 383 -28.66 -24.15 -7.26
CA CYS A 383 -28.89 -22.73 -7.47
C CYS A 383 -28.69 -22.29 -8.94
N VAL A 384 -28.23 -23.22 -9.83
CA VAL A 384 -28.04 -22.95 -11.27
C VAL A 384 -29.32 -23.32 -12.02
N GLU A 385 -30.11 -22.32 -12.39
CA GLU A 385 -31.40 -22.52 -13.02
C GLU A 385 -31.26 -23.09 -14.45
N GLY A 386 -32.05 -24.11 -14.79
CA GLY A 386 -32.03 -24.78 -16.10
C GLY A 386 -30.88 -25.79 -16.26
N GLY A 387 -29.94 -25.90 -15.33
CA GLY A 387 -28.74 -26.73 -15.52
C GLY A 387 -27.85 -26.23 -16.65
N HIS A 388 -27.89 -24.95 -16.96
CA HIS A 388 -27.22 -24.35 -18.12
C HIS A 388 -26.31 -23.22 -17.67
N ILE A 389 -25.06 -23.29 -18.03
CA ILE A 389 -24.05 -22.23 -17.82
C ILE A 389 -23.86 -21.47 -19.13
N ILE A 390 -24.02 -20.15 -19.07
CA ILE A 390 -23.83 -19.24 -20.22
C ILE A 390 -22.77 -18.22 -19.85
N VAL A 391 -21.60 -18.29 -20.50
CA VAL A 391 -20.52 -17.32 -20.33
C VAL A 391 -20.71 -16.21 -21.34
N ARG A 392 -21.17 -15.05 -20.87
CA ARG A 392 -21.53 -13.88 -21.69
C ARG A 392 -21.20 -12.57 -21.01
N THR A 393 -21.20 -11.49 -21.75
CA THR A 393 -21.16 -10.15 -21.14
C THR A 393 -22.48 -9.82 -20.47
N ALA A 394 -22.40 -8.98 -19.43
CA ALA A 394 -23.59 -8.54 -18.72
C ALA A 394 -24.52 -7.71 -19.61
N ARG A 395 -25.83 -7.77 -19.38
CA ARG A 395 -26.82 -6.92 -20.05
C ARG A 395 -26.97 -5.60 -19.33
N GLU A 396 -27.47 -4.59 -19.99
CA GLU A 396 -27.73 -3.28 -19.40
C GLU A 396 -28.73 -3.39 -18.23
N GLY A 397 -28.32 -2.90 -17.06
CA GLY A 397 -29.14 -2.88 -15.85
C GLY A 397 -29.05 -4.16 -15.00
N GLU A 398 -28.29 -5.18 -15.39
CA GLU A 398 -28.07 -6.35 -14.56
C GLU A 398 -27.29 -5.99 -13.28
N THR A 399 -27.64 -6.66 -12.18
CA THR A 399 -26.98 -6.59 -10.89
C THR A 399 -26.67 -7.98 -10.36
N ILE A 400 -25.68 -8.08 -9.49
CA ILE A 400 -25.34 -9.31 -8.77
C ILE A 400 -24.96 -8.96 -7.33
N GLN A 401 -25.42 -9.74 -6.37
CA GLN A 401 -24.86 -9.72 -5.03
C GLN A 401 -23.67 -10.67 -4.99
N THR A 402 -22.49 -10.13 -4.73
CA THR A 402 -21.24 -10.90 -4.64
C THR A 402 -21.05 -11.52 -3.26
N LEU A 403 -20.13 -12.52 -3.13
CA LEU A 403 -19.86 -13.25 -1.88
C LEU A 403 -19.47 -12.36 -0.69
N ASP A 404 -19.03 -11.13 -0.95
CA ASP A 404 -18.76 -10.12 0.09
C ASP A 404 -20.03 -9.41 0.60
N GLY A 405 -21.21 -9.83 0.16
CA GLY A 405 -22.52 -9.31 0.55
C GLY A 405 -22.95 -8.01 -0.14
N ASN A 406 -22.11 -7.45 -1.01
CA ASN A 406 -22.40 -6.19 -1.68
C ASN A 406 -23.14 -6.38 -3.01
N GLU A 407 -24.16 -5.54 -3.26
CA GLU A 407 -24.81 -5.48 -4.56
C GLU A 407 -23.96 -4.70 -5.57
N ARG A 408 -23.65 -5.30 -6.71
CA ARG A 408 -22.83 -4.74 -7.77
C ARG A 408 -23.65 -4.50 -9.03
N LYS A 409 -23.53 -3.28 -9.59
CA LYS A 409 -24.12 -2.96 -10.91
C LYS A 409 -23.16 -3.40 -11.99
N LEU A 410 -23.63 -4.18 -12.93
CA LEU A 410 -22.87 -4.69 -14.05
C LEU A 410 -23.03 -3.79 -15.27
N THR A 411 -22.01 -3.78 -16.12
CA THR A 411 -22.03 -3.06 -17.40
C THR A 411 -21.75 -4.03 -18.54
N PRO A 412 -22.19 -3.75 -19.80
CA PRO A 412 -22.00 -4.63 -20.95
C PRO A 412 -20.54 -4.97 -21.32
N ASN A 413 -19.57 -4.33 -20.68
CA ASN A 413 -18.14 -4.64 -20.84
C ASN A 413 -17.62 -5.68 -19.84
N MET A 414 -18.46 -6.13 -18.91
CA MET A 414 -18.06 -7.08 -17.87
C MET A 414 -18.51 -8.48 -18.27
N LEU A 415 -17.58 -9.43 -18.25
CA LEU A 415 -17.88 -10.82 -18.49
C LEU A 415 -18.47 -11.44 -17.23
N CYS A 416 -19.53 -12.22 -17.40
CA CYS A 416 -20.23 -12.92 -16.33
C CYS A 416 -20.44 -14.38 -16.68
N ILE A 417 -20.49 -15.23 -15.67
CA ILE A 417 -21.03 -16.57 -15.76
C ILE A 417 -22.47 -16.48 -15.32
N CYS A 418 -23.37 -16.92 -16.15
CA CYS A 418 -24.81 -16.82 -15.96
C CYS A 418 -25.46 -18.20 -15.99
N ASP A 419 -26.61 -18.36 -15.33
CA ASP A 419 -27.56 -19.39 -15.66
C ASP A 419 -28.52 -18.91 -16.77
N GLU A 420 -29.64 -19.61 -17.03
CA GLU A 420 -30.60 -19.20 -18.05
C GLU A 420 -31.21 -17.81 -17.81
N HIS A 421 -31.22 -17.32 -16.57
CA HIS A 421 -31.99 -16.16 -16.18
C HIS A 421 -31.14 -15.01 -15.62
N LYS A 422 -30.06 -15.31 -14.85
CA LYS A 422 -29.32 -14.33 -14.05
C LYS A 422 -27.82 -14.59 -14.05
N PRO A 423 -27.00 -13.57 -13.76
CA PRO A 423 -25.57 -13.76 -13.46
C PRO A 423 -25.41 -14.47 -12.09
N VAL A 424 -24.54 -15.48 -12.06
CA VAL A 424 -24.16 -16.26 -10.88
C VAL A 424 -22.71 -16.03 -10.46
N CYS A 425 -21.90 -15.43 -11.34
CA CYS A 425 -20.51 -15.07 -11.03
C CYS A 425 -20.05 -13.92 -11.93
N VAL A 426 -19.22 -13.01 -11.38
CA VAL A 426 -18.43 -12.07 -12.17
C VAL A 426 -17.15 -12.78 -12.58
N ALA A 427 -17.06 -13.16 -13.85
CA ALA A 427 -16.04 -14.04 -14.39
C ALA A 427 -14.61 -13.61 -14.03
N GLY A 428 -13.87 -14.49 -13.35
CA GLY A 428 -12.50 -14.26 -12.92
C GLY A 428 -12.31 -13.22 -11.82
N VAL A 429 -13.40 -12.67 -11.23
CA VAL A 429 -13.32 -11.65 -10.18
C VAL A 429 -13.90 -12.17 -8.87
N MET A 430 -15.21 -12.48 -8.82
CA MET A 430 -15.85 -12.98 -7.60
C MET A 430 -17.16 -13.70 -7.89
N GLY A 431 -17.42 -14.78 -7.15
CA GLY A 431 -18.66 -15.52 -7.19
C GLY A 431 -19.86 -14.73 -6.67
N GLY A 432 -21.06 -15.12 -7.09
CA GLY A 432 -22.31 -14.60 -6.58
C GLY A 432 -22.73 -15.29 -5.28
N ALA A 433 -23.31 -14.55 -4.34
CA ALA A 433 -23.91 -15.09 -3.13
C ALA A 433 -25.11 -16.02 -3.44
N ASN A 434 -25.71 -15.87 -4.63
CA ASN A 434 -26.85 -16.66 -5.09
C ASN A 434 -26.50 -18.09 -5.55
N SER A 435 -25.23 -18.47 -5.51
CA SER A 435 -24.77 -19.83 -5.86
C SER A 435 -23.64 -20.31 -4.93
N GLU A 436 -23.57 -19.72 -3.73
CA GLU A 436 -22.56 -20.02 -2.71
C GLU A 436 -22.71 -21.44 -2.16
N ILE A 437 -21.59 -22.06 -1.82
CA ILE A 437 -21.53 -23.33 -1.12
C ILE A 437 -21.93 -23.14 0.34
N VAL A 438 -23.01 -23.78 0.74
CA VAL A 438 -23.57 -23.73 2.11
C VAL A 438 -23.57 -25.12 2.77
N GLY A 439 -23.87 -25.19 4.04
CA GLY A 439 -23.73 -26.42 4.84
C GLY A 439 -24.57 -27.61 4.36
N ASP A 440 -25.63 -27.39 3.60
CA ASP A 440 -26.53 -28.40 3.04
C ASP A 440 -26.37 -28.59 1.51
N THR A 441 -25.35 -27.99 0.90
CA THR A 441 -25.01 -28.20 -0.51
C THR A 441 -24.72 -29.68 -0.79
N ALA A 442 -25.50 -30.30 -1.68
CA ALA A 442 -25.42 -31.70 -2.02
C ALA A 442 -24.82 -31.98 -3.41
N MET A 443 -24.86 -31.01 -4.32
CA MET A 443 -24.27 -31.12 -5.66
C MET A 443 -23.45 -29.86 -5.96
N VAL A 444 -22.23 -30.07 -6.46
CA VAL A 444 -21.27 -29.00 -6.77
C VAL A 444 -20.83 -29.11 -8.21
N LEU A 445 -20.92 -27.99 -8.93
CA LEU A 445 -20.26 -27.82 -10.23
C LEU A 445 -18.95 -27.06 -10.02
N PHE A 446 -17.82 -27.75 -10.20
CA PHE A 446 -16.53 -27.10 -10.27
C PHE A 446 -16.30 -26.45 -11.63
N GLU A 447 -15.86 -25.20 -11.60
CA GLU A 447 -15.47 -24.42 -12.77
C GLU A 447 -13.97 -24.18 -12.76
N SER A 448 -13.33 -24.37 -13.93
CA SER A 448 -11.97 -23.97 -14.21
C SER A 448 -11.92 -23.42 -15.63
N ALA A 449 -11.77 -22.10 -15.75
CA ALA A 449 -11.87 -21.43 -17.04
C ALA A 449 -10.67 -20.55 -17.33
N ASN A 450 -10.50 -20.17 -18.59
CA ASN A 450 -9.54 -19.17 -19.02
C ASN A 450 -10.28 -17.91 -19.46
N PHE A 451 -9.94 -16.76 -18.84
CA PHE A 451 -10.56 -15.47 -19.14
C PHE A 451 -9.53 -14.47 -19.64
N ASN A 452 -9.97 -13.54 -20.49
CA ASN A 452 -9.13 -12.47 -21.00
C ASN A 452 -8.67 -11.56 -19.85
N GLY A 453 -7.35 -11.50 -19.60
CA GLY A 453 -6.76 -10.78 -18.49
C GLY A 453 -7.05 -9.28 -18.48
N VAL A 454 -7.15 -8.66 -19.67
CA VAL A 454 -7.47 -7.22 -19.79
C VAL A 454 -8.92 -6.97 -19.37
N SER A 455 -9.85 -7.85 -19.78
CA SER A 455 -11.26 -7.78 -19.39
C SER A 455 -11.42 -7.93 -17.89
N VAL A 456 -10.79 -8.95 -17.28
CA VAL A 456 -10.83 -9.17 -15.83
C VAL A 456 -10.26 -7.96 -15.06
N ARG A 457 -9.11 -7.43 -15.48
CA ARG A 457 -8.50 -6.25 -14.84
C ARG A 457 -9.43 -5.02 -14.89
N ARG A 458 -10.04 -4.76 -16.05
CA ARG A 458 -10.97 -3.62 -16.21
C ARG A 458 -12.21 -3.80 -15.35
N THR A 459 -12.77 -5.00 -15.31
CA THR A 459 -13.93 -5.34 -14.48
C THR A 459 -13.62 -5.18 -12.99
N ALA A 460 -12.52 -5.77 -12.52
CA ALA A 460 -12.07 -5.66 -11.14
C ALA A 460 -11.86 -4.19 -10.72
N SER A 461 -11.20 -3.40 -11.58
CA SER A 461 -10.98 -1.96 -11.34
C SER A 461 -12.29 -1.16 -11.31
N ALA A 462 -13.22 -1.43 -12.22
CA ALA A 462 -14.51 -0.73 -12.29
C ALA A 462 -15.40 -1.02 -11.07
N LEU A 463 -15.34 -2.25 -10.55
CA LEU A 463 -16.06 -2.66 -9.34
C LEU A 463 -15.34 -2.30 -8.04
N GLY A 464 -14.09 -1.78 -8.11
CA GLY A 464 -13.26 -1.48 -6.95
C GLY A 464 -12.86 -2.73 -6.17
N MET A 465 -12.69 -3.88 -6.85
CA MET A 465 -12.41 -5.18 -6.27
C MET A 465 -11.05 -5.70 -6.74
N ARG A 466 -10.26 -6.22 -5.82
CA ARG A 466 -9.05 -6.96 -6.13
C ARG A 466 -9.05 -8.26 -5.32
N THR A 467 -9.12 -9.37 -6.02
CA THR A 467 -9.15 -10.71 -5.41
C THR A 467 -7.92 -11.51 -5.85
N ASP A 468 -7.64 -12.63 -5.16
CA ASP A 468 -6.59 -13.56 -5.56
C ASP A 468 -6.81 -14.12 -6.97
N ALA A 469 -8.06 -14.37 -7.34
CA ALA A 469 -8.44 -14.80 -8.68
C ALA A 469 -8.15 -13.72 -9.71
N SER A 470 -8.68 -12.48 -9.51
CA SER A 470 -8.47 -11.39 -10.46
C SER A 470 -7.00 -11.02 -10.63
N SER A 471 -6.22 -11.10 -9.56
CA SER A 471 -4.78 -10.83 -9.56
C SER A 471 -3.97 -11.84 -10.37
N ARG A 472 -4.48 -13.06 -10.53
CA ARG A 472 -3.89 -14.10 -11.40
C ARG A 472 -4.37 -13.95 -12.84
N TYR A 473 -5.69 -13.86 -13.06
CA TYR A 473 -6.26 -13.74 -14.40
C TYR A 473 -5.76 -12.50 -15.16
N GLU A 474 -5.61 -11.36 -14.50
CA GLU A 474 -5.15 -10.11 -15.13
C GLU A 474 -3.77 -10.23 -15.79
N LYS A 475 -2.96 -11.21 -15.39
CA LYS A 475 -1.61 -11.45 -15.92
C LYS A 475 -1.59 -12.44 -17.09
N GLY A 476 -2.73 -13.07 -17.42
CA GLY A 476 -2.83 -14.06 -18.49
C GLY A 476 -2.43 -15.46 -18.05
N LEU A 477 -3.41 -16.30 -17.78
CA LEU A 477 -3.19 -17.69 -17.36
C LEU A 477 -3.10 -18.65 -18.56
N ASP A 478 -2.49 -19.81 -18.30
CA ASP A 478 -2.39 -20.89 -19.28
C ASP A 478 -3.73 -21.59 -19.48
N MET A 479 -4.32 -21.49 -20.68
CA MET A 479 -5.58 -22.16 -20.99
C MET A 479 -5.48 -23.70 -20.98
N MET A 480 -4.27 -24.26 -21.12
CA MET A 480 -4.08 -25.73 -21.10
C MET A 480 -4.13 -26.29 -19.66
N ASN A 481 -3.98 -25.41 -18.67
CA ASN A 481 -3.98 -25.79 -17.25
C ASN A 481 -5.39 -26.03 -16.67
N THR A 482 -6.45 -25.55 -17.37
CA THR A 482 -7.82 -25.61 -16.87
C THR A 482 -8.29 -27.05 -16.58
N ILE A 483 -7.99 -27.98 -17.46
CA ILE A 483 -8.35 -29.40 -17.27
C ILE A 483 -7.62 -30.03 -16.10
N LYS A 484 -6.28 -29.84 -16.02
CA LYS A 484 -5.50 -30.42 -14.93
C LYS A 484 -5.96 -29.92 -13.57
N ALA A 485 -6.32 -28.63 -13.49
CA ALA A 485 -6.82 -28.04 -12.26
C ALA A 485 -8.17 -28.64 -11.83
N VAL A 486 -9.13 -28.75 -12.74
CA VAL A 486 -10.44 -29.31 -12.37
C VAL A 486 -10.38 -30.81 -12.07
N GLU A 487 -9.51 -31.56 -12.76
CA GLU A 487 -9.26 -32.99 -12.44
C GLU A 487 -8.62 -33.14 -11.06
N ARG A 488 -7.66 -32.25 -10.70
CA ARG A 488 -7.07 -32.24 -9.36
C ARG A 488 -8.08 -31.95 -8.27
N ALA A 489 -8.99 -31.02 -8.50
CA ALA A 489 -10.06 -30.75 -7.53
C ALA A 489 -10.95 -31.98 -7.30
N CYS A 490 -11.30 -32.71 -8.38
CA CYS A 490 -12.07 -33.94 -8.28
C CYS A 490 -11.32 -35.07 -7.55
N GLU A 491 -10.03 -35.23 -7.85
CA GLU A 491 -9.17 -36.18 -7.13
C GLU A 491 -9.10 -35.86 -5.62
N LEU A 492 -9.00 -34.58 -5.25
CA LEU A 492 -9.04 -34.14 -3.86
C LEU A 492 -10.39 -34.45 -3.20
N VAL A 493 -11.51 -34.31 -3.92
CA VAL A 493 -12.84 -34.70 -3.42
C VAL A 493 -12.86 -36.20 -3.07
N GLU A 494 -12.34 -37.04 -3.94
CA GLU A 494 -12.24 -38.50 -3.72
C GLU A 494 -11.29 -38.83 -2.55
N LEU A 495 -10.12 -38.18 -2.52
CA LEU A 495 -9.13 -38.36 -1.46
C LEU A 495 -9.70 -38.02 -0.06
N LEU A 496 -10.50 -36.95 0.03
CA LEU A 496 -11.15 -36.52 1.25
C LEU A 496 -12.43 -37.28 1.55
N GLY A 497 -12.93 -38.08 0.63
CA GLY A 497 -14.22 -38.80 0.77
C GLY A 497 -15.43 -37.88 0.99
N CYS A 498 -15.34 -36.64 0.49
CA CYS A 498 -16.33 -35.61 0.74
C CYS A 498 -17.40 -35.46 -0.34
N GLY A 499 -17.38 -36.32 -1.36
CA GLY A 499 -18.36 -36.37 -2.44
C GLY A 499 -18.07 -37.47 -3.43
N GLU A 500 -18.93 -37.62 -4.43
CA GLU A 500 -18.83 -38.59 -5.51
C GLU A 500 -18.69 -37.87 -6.83
N VAL A 501 -17.57 -38.04 -7.55
CA VAL A 501 -17.30 -37.39 -8.82
C VAL A 501 -18.11 -38.06 -9.95
N VAL A 502 -18.87 -37.29 -10.71
CA VAL A 502 -19.62 -37.79 -11.88
C VAL A 502 -18.65 -37.95 -13.06
N ASP A 503 -18.85 -39.00 -13.89
CA ASP A 503 -18.00 -39.30 -15.00
C ASP A 503 -18.07 -38.20 -16.08
N GLY A 504 -16.93 -38.06 -16.80
CA GLY A 504 -16.77 -37.10 -17.89
C GLY A 504 -16.36 -35.72 -17.42
N VAL A 505 -15.93 -34.91 -18.35
CA VAL A 505 -15.57 -33.50 -18.18
C VAL A 505 -16.25 -32.67 -19.26
N MET A 506 -16.85 -31.56 -18.93
CA MET A 506 -17.27 -30.55 -19.89
C MET A 506 -16.05 -29.69 -20.22
N ASP A 507 -15.65 -29.70 -21.49
CA ASP A 507 -14.50 -28.95 -22.01
C ASP A 507 -14.89 -28.21 -23.27
N VAL A 508 -15.27 -26.95 -23.13
CA VAL A 508 -15.69 -26.08 -24.22
C VAL A 508 -14.54 -25.16 -24.62
N VAL A 509 -13.97 -25.42 -25.82
CA VAL A 509 -12.88 -24.60 -26.37
C VAL A 509 -13.47 -23.70 -27.47
N ALA A 510 -13.69 -22.43 -27.12
CA ALA A 510 -14.21 -21.43 -28.07
C ALA A 510 -13.11 -20.84 -28.96
N LYS A 511 -11.85 -20.83 -28.48
CA LYS A 511 -10.72 -20.34 -29.24
C LYS A 511 -9.46 -21.14 -28.93
N GLU A 512 -8.92 -21.79 -29.94
CA GLU A 512 -7.64 -22.50 -29.86
C GLU A 512 -6.45 -21.52 -29.85
N LYS A 513 -5.39 -21.87 -29.16
CA LYS A 513 -4.11 -21.16 -29.17
C LYS A 513 -3.04 -22.08 -29.74
N ALA A 514 -2.45 -21.69 -30.88
CA ALA A 514 -1.32 -22.41 -31.44
C ALA A 514 -0.09 -22.30 -30.54
N PRO A 515 0.78 -23.33 -30.46
CA PRO A 515 2.05 -23.24 -29.73
C PRO A 515 2.91 -22.08 -30.27
N THR A 516 3.51 -21.32 -29.39
CA THR A 516 4.51 -20.30 -29.74
C THR A 516 5.82 -20.99 -30.12
N VAL A 517 6.41 -20.61 -31.24
CA VAL A 517 7.69 -21.15 -31.71
C VAL A 517 8.65 -20.02 -31.98
N VAL A 518 9.83 -20.05 -31.34
CA VAL A 518 10.89 -19.06 -31.48
C VAL A 518 12.14 -19.76 -32.03
N LYS A 519 12.93 -19.07 -32.85
CA LYS A 519 14.19 -19.60 -33.37
C LYS A 519 15.32 -19.43 -32.35
N LEU A 520 16.13 -20.45 -32.16
CA LEU A 520 17.39 -20.36 -31.46
C LEU A 520 18.42 -19.66 -32.35
N GLU A 521 18.89 -18.51 -31.94
CA GLU A 521 19.87 -17.68 -32.65
C GLU A 521 21.10 -17.43 -31.77
N PRO A 522 22.01 -18.42 -31.57
CA PRO A 522 23.11 -18.30 -30.59
C PRO A 522 24.00 -17.08 -30.76
N ASP A 523 24.30 -16.70 -32.00
CA ASP A 523 25.14 -15.54 -32.29
C ASP A 523 24.47 -14.23 -31.86
N LYS A 524 23.16 -14.10 -32.08
CA LYS A 524 22.40 -12.92 -31.64
C LYS A 524 22.25 -12.86 -30.13
N ILE A 525 22.03 -14.01 -29.49
CA ILE A 525 21.95 -14.11 -28.02
C ILE A 525 23.29 -13.67 -27.41
N ASN A 526 24.40 -14.23 -27.87
CA ASN A 526 25.73 -13.86 -27.43
C ASN A 526 26.05 -12.37 -27.66
N ALA A 527 25.68 -11.83 -28.82
CA ALA A 527 25.86 -10.42 -29.13
C ALA A 527 25.03 -9.51 -28.19
N LEU A 528 23.80 -9.92 -27.85
CA LEU A 528 22.94 -9.18 -26.93
C LEU A 528 23.47 -9.21 -25.50
N LEU A 529 23.91 -10.38 -25.04
CA LEU A 529 24.41 -10.58 -23.66
C LEU A 529 25.86 -10.12 -23.46
N GLY A 530 26.60 -9.96 -24.56
CA GLY A 530 28.07 -9.69 -24.49
C GLY A 530 28.86 -10.91 -24.00
N THR A 531 28.44 -12.11 -24.39
CA THR A 531 29.03 -13.40 -23.98
C THR A 531 29.52 -14.21 -25.16
N GLU A 532 30.17 -15.34 -24.89
CA GLU A 532 30.59 -16.36 -25.85
C GLU A 532 30.15 -17.75 -25.40
N LEU A 533 28.84 -17.88 -25.06
CA LEU A 533 28.27 -19.15 -24.60
C LEU A 533 28.14 -20.14 -25.79
N SER A 534 28.39 -21.42 -25.49
CA SER A 534 28.14 -22.45 -26.48
C SER A 534 26.66 -22.71 -26.71
N GLU A 535 26.30 -23.12 -27.90
CA GLU A 535 24.91 -23.50 -28.24
C GLU A 535 24.41 -24.66 -27.37
N ASP A 536 25.27 -25.65 -27.06
CA ASP A 536 24.93 -26.77 -26.18
C ASP A 536 24.49 -26.32 -24.79
N LEU A 537 25.18 -25.34 -24.20
CA LEU A 537 24.80 -24.79 -22.90
C LEU A 537 23.46 -24.06 -22.96
N MET A 538 23.22 -23.30 -24.03
CA MET A 538 21.92 -22.63 -24.22
C MET A 538 20.79 -23.64 -24.33
N ARG A 539 21.00 -24.74 -25.09
CA ARG A 539 20.02 -25.82 -25.23
C ARG A 539 19.79 -26.55 -23.89
N GLU A 540 20.84 -26.82 -23.11
CA GLU A 540 20.72 -27.42 -21.78
C GLU A 540 19.86 -26.57 -20.86
N ILE A 541 20.12 -25.27 -20.81
CA ILE A 541 19.35 -24.32 -19.99
C ILE A 541 17.86 -24.34 -20.41
N LEU A 542 17.57 -24.19 -21.70
CA LEU A 542 16.20 -24.14 -22.19
C LEU A 542 15.43 -25.42 -21.90
N VAL A 543 16.06 -26.59 -22.09
CA VAL A 543 15.44 -27.89 -21.77
C VAL A 543 15.14 -28.02 -20.30
N SER A 544 16.03 -27.53 -19.42
CA SER A 544 15.80 -27.55 -17.96
C SER A 544 14.60 -26.72 -17.54
N LEU A 545 14.21 -25.71 -18.33
CA LEU A 545 13.05 -24.85 -18.14
C LEU A 545 11.76 -25.37 -18.81
N GLY A 546 11.84 -26.56 -19.43
CA GLY A 546 10.69 -27.19 -20.08
C GLY A 546 10.44 -26.77 -21.53
N PHE A 547 11.36 -26.03 -22.17
CA PHE A 547 11.28 -25.76 -23.60
C PHE A 547 11.58 -27.04 -24.39
N ILE A 548 10.86 -27.25 -25.49
CA ILE A 548 11.07 -28.38 -26.39
C ILE A 548 11.84 -27.89 -27.62
N LEU A 549 12.96 -28.51 -27.91
CA LEU A 549 13.83 -28.14 -29.03
C LEU A 549 13.68 -29.15 -30.18
N ASN A 550 13.43 -28.66 -31.38
CA ASN A 550 13.43 -29.47 -32.62
C ASN A 550 14.29 -28.76 -33.68
N GLY A 551 15.56 -29.15 -33.80
CA GLY A 551 16.56 -28.37 -34.54
C GLY A 551 16.73 -26.99 -33.89
N ASP A 552 16.54 -25.94 -34.67
CA ASP A 552 16.63 -24.55 -34.17
C ASP A 552 15.26 -24.00 -33.73
N ASP A 553 14.19 -24.78 -33.88
CA ASP A 553 12.87 -24.38 -33.42
C ASP A 553 12.72 -24.66 -31.92
N ILE A 554 12.40 -23.61 -31.15
CA ILE A 554 12.10 -23.67 -29.74
C ILE A 554 10.58 -23.59 -29.58
N TYR A 555 9.97 -24.68 -29.12
CA TYR A 555 8.56 -24.71 -28.74
C TYR A 555 8.45 -24.22 -27.30
N VAL A 556 7.79 -23.10 -27.15
CA VAL A 556 7.59 -22.44 -25.84
C VAL A 556 6.51 -23.19 -25.05
N PRO A 557 6.75 -23.53 -23.76
CA PRO A 557 5.72 -24.12 -22.91
C PRO A 557 4.48 -23.23 -22.80
N SER A 558 3.29 -23.83 -22.74
CA SER A 558 2.02 -23.08 -22.72
C SER A 558 1.87 -22.10 -21.55
N TRP A 559 2.52 -22.39 -20.41
CA TRP A 559 2.53 -21.54 -19.23
C TRP A 559 3.48 -20.34 -19.31
N ARG A 560 4.37 -20.27 -20.33
CA ARG A 560 5.30 -19.17 -20.59
C ARG A 560 4.75 -18.24 -21.68
N GLY A 561 3.65 -17.57 -21.34
CA GLY A 561 3.02 -16.61 -22.25
C GLY A 561 3.82 -15.33 -22.50
N ASP A 562 4.90 -15.13 -21.77
CA ASP A 562 5.82 -14.01 -21.84
C ASP A 562 6.92 -14.18 -22.91
N VAL A 563 7.14 -15.40 -23.38
CA VAL A 563 8.23 -15.70 -24.33
C VAL A 563 7.71 -15.71 -25.76
N GLU A 564 8.03 -14.65 -26.51
CA GLU A 564 7.57 -14.47 -27.90
C GLU A 564 8.70 -14.15 -28.89
N HIS A 565 9.87 -13.74 -28.40
CA HIS A 565 10.95 -13.22 -29.20
C HIS A 565 12.31 -13.80 -28.78
N TYR A 566 13.35 -13.71 -29.63
CA TYR A 566 14.69 -14.19 -29.31
C TYR A 566 15.32 -13.49 -28.08
N SER A 567 14.93 -12.25 -27.80
CA SER A 567 15.39 -11.53 -26.60
C SER A 567 14.88 -12.17 -25.30
N ASP A 568 13.68 -12.75 -25.33
CA ASP A 568 13.11 -13.45 -24.19
C ASP A 568 13.87 -14.78 -23.95
N ILE A 569 14.27 -15.44 -25.05
CA ILE A 569 15.17 -16.60 -24.97
C ILE A 569 16.55 -16.20 -24.42
N ALA A 570 17.07 -15.04 -24.82
CA ALA A 570 18.32 -14.53 -24.27
C ALA A 570 18.21 -14.23 -22.76
N GLU A 571 17.07 -13.73 -22.28
CA GLU A 571 16.79 -13.54 -20.86
C GLU A 571 16.84 -14.88 -20.11
N GLU A 572 16.18 -15.91 -20.62
CA GLU A 572 16.21 -17.24 -20.00
C GLU A 572 17.63 -17.82 -19.92
N VAL A 573 18.42 -17.65 -20.98
CA VAL A 573 19.83 -18.05 -20.97
C VAL A 573 20.62 -17.24 -19.94
N ALA A 574 20.43 -15.92 -19.89
CA ALA A 574 21.20 -15.03 -19.01
C ALA A 574 20.93 -15.31 -17.53
N ARG A 575 19.66 -15.50 -17.14
CA ARG A 575 19.29 -15.70 -15.74
C ARG A 575 19.81 -17.03 -15.18
N PHE A 576 19.87 -18.10 -15.98
CA PHE A 576 20.41 -19.41 -15.58
C PHE A 576 21.91 -19.54 -15.82
N TYR A 577 22.50 -18.81 -16.75
CA TYR A 577 23.95 -18.65 -16.81
C TYR A 577 24.46 -17.89 -15.57
N GLY A 578 23.72 -16.87 -15.16
CA GLY A 578 23.93 -16.00 -14.01
C GLY A 578 24.44 -14.63 -14.42
N TYR A 579 23.66 -13.60 -14.15
CA TYR A 579 23.99 -12.20 -14.47
C TYR A 579 25.33 -11.74 -13.88
N ASN A 580 25.67 -12.25 -12.70
CA ASN A 580 26.94 -11.97 -12.02
C ASN A 580 28.18 -12.55 -12.73
N LYS A 581 27.98 -13.48 -13.66
CA LYS A 581 29.07 -14.07 -14.49
C LYS A 581 29.26 -13.32 -15.81
N ILE A 582 28.31 -12.45 -16.20
CA ILE A 582 28.43 -11.65 -17.42
C ILE A 582 29.46 -10.54 -17.16
N PRO A 583 30.52 -10.42 -17.99
CA PRO A 583 31.58 -9.44 -17.75
C PRO A 583 31.09 -8.01 -17.96
N CYS A 584 31.43 -7.12 -17.02
CA CYS A 584 31.21 -5.70 -17.21
C CYS A 584 32.15 -5.16 -18.28
N THR A 585 31.61 -4.56 -19.34
CA THR A 585 32.34 -3.93 -20.41
C THR A 585 32.15 -2.42 -20.40
N LEU A 586 33.16 -1.69 -20.90
CA LEU A 586 33.01 -0.26 -21.11
C LEU A 586 32.09 0.02 -22.29
N MET A 587 31.26 1.05 -22.17
CA MET A 587 30.42 1.51 -23.29
C MET A 587 31.33 1.92 -24.48
N ARG A 588 30.97 1.44 -25.67
CA ARG A 588 31.55 1.87 -26.94
C ARG A 588 30.47 2.59 -27.76
N GLY A 589 30.78 3.76 -28.24
CA GLY A 589 29.87 4.55 -29.05
C GLY A 589 30.55 5.82 -29.53
N GLU A 590 29.94 6.44 -30.52
CA GLU A 590 30.37 7.77 -30.93
C GLU A 590 30.10 8.77 -29.82
N THR A 591 31.08 9.60 -29.52
CA THR A 591 30.91 10.66 -28.53
C THR A 591 30.27 11.85 -29.18
N THR A 592 29.15 12.31 -28.62
CA THR A 592 28.54 13.57 -29.01
C THR A 592 28.99 14.70 -28.07
N ARG A 593 29.00 15.91 -28.57
CA ARG A 593 29.30 17.07 -27.76
C ARG A 593 28.11 17.33 -26.82
N GLY A 594 28.30 16.94 -25.57
CA GLY A 594 27.34 17.27 -24.51
C GLY A 594 27.41 18.74 -24.11
N GLY A 595 26.38 19.22 -23.43
CA GLY A 595 26.35 20.57 -22.86
C GLY A 595 24.97 20.94 -22.37
N PHE A 596 24.90 22.04 -21.63
CA PHE A 596 23.65 22.60 -21.17
C PHE A 596 22.99 23.45 -22.27
N SER A 597 21.66 23.37 -22.41
CA SER A 597 20.90 24.34 -23.17
C SER A 597 21.04 25.76 -22.57
N GLU A 598 20.62 26.78 -23.29
CA GLU A 598 20.67 28.14 -22.75
C GLU A 598 19.75 28.31 -21.54
N GLN A 599 18.56 27.70 -21.56
CA GLN A 599 17.67 27.71 -20.40
C GLN A 599 18.29 27.00 -19.18
N GLN A 600 18.95 25.86 -19.37
CA GLN A 600 19.66 25.17 -18.29
C GLN A 600 20.84 25.98 -17.74
N ARG A 601 21.56 26.73 -18.61
CA ARG A 601 22.62 27.65 -18.16
C ARG A 601 22.02 28.78 -17.34
N PHE A 602 20.89 29.33 -17.78
CA PHE A 602 20.20 30.40 -17.06
C PHE A 602 19.64 29.93 -15.70
N ASP A 603 19.05 28.73 -15.65
CA ASP A 603 18.64 28.08 -14.41
C ASP A 603 19.78 28.00 -13.39
N ARG A 604 20.95 27.50 -13.87
CA ARG A 604 22.18 27.41 -13.04
C ARG A 604 22.72 28.78 -12.63
N ALA A 605 22.59 29.78 -13.50
CA ALA A 605 23.00 31.15 -13.20
C ALA A 605 22.13 31.74 -12.07
N ILE A 606 20.80 31.57 -12.14
CA ILE A 606 19.91 31.99 -11.06
C ILE A 606 20.30 31.29 -9.73
N GLY A 607 20.37 29.96 -9.72
CA GLY A 607 20.71 29.20 -8.53
C GLY A 607 22.10 29.60 -7.97
N GLY A 608 23.09 29.85 -8.86
CA GLY A 608 24.42 30.33 -8.47
C GLY A 608 24.38 31.70 -7.81
N ALA A 609 23.67 32.66 -8.41
CA ALA A 609 23.52 34.02 -7.91
C ALA A 609 22.78 34.06 -6.54
N VAL A 610 21.70 33.31 -6.43
CA VAL A 610 20.88 33.27 -5.20
C VAL A 610 21.65 32.62 -4.05
N ARG A 611 22.39 31.53 -4.30
CA ARG A 611 23.28 30.90 -3.29
C ARG A 611 24.39 31.86 -2.86
N ALA A 612 24.98 32.63 -3.79
CA ALA A 612 25.98 33.64 -3.46
C ALA A 612 25.41 34.75 -2.54
N LEU A 613 24.11 35.02 -2.58
CA LEU A 613 23.40 35.92 -1.66
C LEU A 613 23.06 35.28 -0.32
N GLY A 614 23.43 34.01 -0.08
CA GLY A 614 23.27 33.30 1.16
C GLY A 614 21.92 32.57 1.32
N TYR A 615 21.28 32.23 0.21
CA TYR A 615 20.03 31.44 0.24
C TYR A 615 20.32 29.97 0.06
N ASP A 616 19.64 29.13 0.85
CA ASP A 616 19.64 27.68 0.72
C ASP A 616 18.50 27.22 -0.21
N GLU A 617 18.80 26.23 -1.05
CA GLU A 617 17.84 25.64 -1.96
C GLU A 617 16.86 24.70 -1.22
N ILE A 618 15.58 24.84 -1.51
CA ILE A 618 14.54 23.92 -1.06
C ILE A 618 13.76 23.37 -2.25
N ILE A 619 13.18 22.20 -2.05
CA ILE A 619 12.23 21.57 -2.97
C ILE A 619 10.97 21.24 -2.16
N THR A 620 9.84 21.80 -2.59
CA THR A 620 8.56 21.56 -1.93
C THR A 620 7.61 20.78 -2.83
N TYR A 621 6.60 20.14 -2.23
CA TYR A 621 5.58 19.43 -2.99
C TYR A 621 4.77 20.39 -3.87
N SER A 622 4.47 19.92 -5.09
CA SER A 622 3.55 20.62 -5.99
C SER A 622 2.08 20.46 -5.61
N PHE A 623 1.79 19.50 -4.74
CA PHE A 623 0.46 19.25 -4.19
C PHE A 623 0.26 20.03 -2.92
N ILE A 624 -0.87 20.75 -2.82
CA ILE A 624 -1.21 21.56 -1.65
C ILE A 624 -2.66 21.37 -1.25
N SER A 625 -3.02 21.88 -0.06
CA SER A 625 -4.42 21.97 0.38
C SER A 625 -5.12 23.18 -0.25
N PRO A 626 -6.39 23.09 -0.65
CA PRO A 626 -7.20 24.24 -1.03
C PRO A 626 -7.26 25.34 0.04
N THR A 627 -7.16 24.94 1.32
CA THR A 627 -7.18 25.85 2.48
C THR A 627 -5.96 26.77 2.54
N TYR A 628 -4.86 26.45 1.85
CA TYR A 628 -3.65 27.25 1.81
C TYR A 628 -3.88 28.63 1.17
N TYR A 629 -4.81 28.72 0.23
CA TYR A 629 -5.20 30.01 -0.34
C TYR A 629 -5.86 30.93 0.67
N ASP A 630 -6.63 30.37 1.62
CA ASP A 630 -7.21 31.17 2.70
C ASP A 630 -6.13 31.59 3.73
N LYS A 631 -5.17 30.70 4.03
CA LYS A 631 -4.03 31.02 4.92
C LYS A 631 -3.24 32.23 4.39
N ILE A 632 -3.01 32.33 3.09
CA ILE A 632 -2.33 33.48 2.49
C ILE A 632 -3.27 34.65 2.17
N ARG A 633 -4.53 34.60 2.58
CA ARG A 633 -5.55 35.62 2.35
C ARG A 633 -5.78 35.94 0.86
N MET A 634 -5.59 34.97 -0.01
CA MET A 634 -5.88 35.15 -1.44
C MET A 634 -7.37 35.47 -1.65
N PRO A 635 -7.75 36.50 -2.40
CA PRO A 635 -9.15 36.84 -2.67
C PRO A 635 -9.94 35.65 -3.21
N LYS A 636 -11.21 35.53 -2.80
CA LYS A 636 -12.06 34.36 -3.19
C LYS A 636 -12.34 34.31 -4.69
N ASP A 637 -12.32 35.43 -5.35
CA ASP A 637 -12.53 35.63 -6.80
C ASP A 637 -11.23 35.57 -7.60
N SER A 638 -10.10 35.31 -6.97
CA SER A 638 -8.81 35.21 -7.66
C SER A 638 -8.80 34.04 -8.63
N SER A 639 -8.38 34.26 -9.86
CA SER A 639 -8.18 33.20 -10.88
C SER A 639 -7.16 32.13 -10.43
N LEU A 640 -6.22 32.48 -9.55
CA LEU A 640 -5.24 31.56 -9.01
C LEU A 640 -5.84 30.50 -8.06
N ARG A 641 -7.11 30.64 -7.63
CA ARG A 641 -7.83 29.58 -6.90
C ARG A 641 -8.36 28.47 -7.81
N ASN A 642 -8.35 28.69 -9.11
CA ASN A 642 -8.70 27.64 -10.06
C ASN A 642 -7.51 26.70 -10.23
N SER A 643 -7.48 25.64 -9.44
CA SER A 643 -6.40 24.64 -9.44
C SER A 643 -6.84 23.31 -10.05
N LEU A 644 -5.90 22.58 -10.63
CA LEU A 644 -6.11 21.19 -11.02
C LEU A 644 -6.33 20.35 -9.76
N LYS A 645 -7.38 19.53 -9.77
CA LYS A 645 -7.70 18.59 -8.70
C LYS A 645 -7.06 17.25 -8.98
N ILE A 646 -6.49 16.64 -7.95
CA ILE A 646 -5.98 15.27 -8.01
C ILE A 646 -7.18 14.33 -7.89
N LEU A 647 -7.29 13.33 -8.77
CA LEU A 647 -8.43 12.41 -8.81
C LEU A 647 -8.48 11.49 -7.57
N ASN A 648 -7.31 11.06 -7.09
CA ASN A 648 -7.16 10.15 -5.96
C ASN A 648 -6.07 10.66 -5.00
N PRO A 649 -6.29 11.80 -4.31
CA PRO A 649 -5.31 12.38 -3.41
C PRO A 649 -5.09 11.48 -2.18
N LEU A 650 -3.90 11.55 -1.60
CA LEU A 650 -3.60 10.88 -0.32
C LEU A 650 -4.41 11.48 0.84
N GLY A 651 -4.72 12.78 0.76
CA GLY A 651 -5.51 13.52 1.74
C GLY A 651 -5.91 14.88 1.20
N GLU A 652 -6.75 15.63 1.94
CA GLU A 652 -7.18 16.98 1.56
C GLU A 652 -5.98 17.95 1.48
N ASP A 653 -4.97 17.74 2.31
CA ASP A 653 -3.75 18.52 2.39
C ASP A 653 -2.89 18.47 1.11
N THR A 654 -3.12 17.48 0.24
CA THR A 654 -2.42 17.27 -1.04
C THR A 654 -3.37 17.10 -2.22
N SER A 655 -4.56 17.72 -2.16
CA SER A 655 -5.65 17.42 -3.10
C SER A 655 -5.68 18.26 -4.38
N ILE A 656 -4.85 19.31 -4.45
CA ILE A 656 -4.77 20.21 -5.63
C ILE A 656 -3.33 20.51 -6.02
N MET A 657 -3.12 20.84 -7.30
CA MET A 657 -1.85 21.37 -7.79
C MET A 657 -1.74 22.86 -7.48
N ARG A 658 -0.56 23.31 -7.02
CA ARG A 658 -0.29 24.72 -6.68
C ARG A 658 -0.30 25.63 -7.89
N THR A 659 -0.92 26.81 -7.76
CA THR A 659 -0.90 27.91 -8.73
C THR A 659 0.02 29.06 -8.31
N THR A 660 0.65 28.96 -7.14
CA THR A 660 1.66 29.86 -6.56
C THR A 660 2.53 29.05 -5.61
N ILE A 661 3.81 29.37 -5.49
CA ILE A 661 4.75 28.69 -4.57
C ILE A 661 4.66 29.28 -3.16
N LEU A 662 4.08 30.48 -3.00
CA LEU A 662 4.04 31.23 -1.75
C LEU A 662 3.58 30.41 -0.54
N PRO A 663 2.48 29.63 -0.58
CA PRO A 663 2.06 28.82 0.56
C PRO A 663 3.11 27.81 0.98
N SER A 664 3.74 27.11 0.00
CA SER A 664 4.76 26.11 0.24
C SER A 664 6.03 26.73 0.88
N MET A 665 6.46 27.89 0.38
CA MET A 665 7.58 28.64 0.95
C MET A 665 7.29 29.03 2.39
N LEU A 666 6.09 29.56 2.66
CA LEU A 666 5.70 29.98 4.01
C LEU A 666 5.63 28.79 5.00
N GLU A 667 5.23 27.60 4.54
CA GLU A 667 5.25 26.41 5.38
C GLU A 667 6.68 26.04 5.83
N ILE A 668 7.64 26.06 4.91
CA ILE A 668 9.02 25.74 5.26
C ILE A 668 9.63 26.80 6.16
N ILE A 669 9.33 28.07 5.91
CA ILE A 669 9.76 29.18 6.78
C ILE A 669 9.15 29.01 8.18
N ALA A 670 7.85 28.74 8.29
CA ALA A 670 7.16 28.54 9.57
C ALA A 670 7.73 27.32 10.33
N ARG A 671 8.05 26.24 9.61
CA ARG A 671 8.72 25.09 10.21
C ARG A 671 10.09 25.47 10.79
N ASN A 672 10.93 26.21 10.03
CA ASN A 672 12.21 26.69 10.54
C ASN A 672 12.04 27.59 11.76
N HIS A 673 11.06 28.49 11.74
CA HIS A 673 10.74 29.35 12.87
C HIS A 673 10.30 28.53 14.10
N SER A 674 9.47 27.53 13.94
CA SER A 674 9.02 26.63 15.01
C SER A 674 10.17 25.83 15.64
N TYR A 675 11.20 25.49 14.85
CA TYR A 675 12.45 24.89 15.33
C TYR A 675 13.40 25.92 16.00
N ARG A 676 12.96 27.18 16.16
CA ARG A 676 13.73 28.26 16.80
C ARG A 676 15.02 28.65 16.03
N ASN A 677 15.07 28.43 14.75
CA ASN A 677 16.12 29.00 13.91
C ASN A 677 15.96 30.51 13.94
N LYS A 678 17.07 31.22 14.25
CA LYS A 678 17.04 32.69 14.45
C LYS A 678 16.87 33.45 13.14
N SER A 679 17.35 32.89 12.03
CA SER A 679 17.25 33.46 10.70
C SER A 679 17.25 32.36 9.66
N THR A 680 16.60 32.64 8.50
CA THR A 680 16.53 31.71 7.39
C THR A 680 16.47 32.52 6.09
N ARG A 681 17.15 32.01 5.05
CA ARG A 681 17.05 32.49 3.66
C ARG A 681 16.94 31.27 2.77
N LEU A 682 15.81 31.15 2.10
CA LEU A 682 15.46 29.97 1.29
C LEU A 682 15.06 30.39 -0.12
N TYR A 683 15.39 29.53 -1.10
CA TYR A 683 14.89 29.69 -2.44
C TYR A 683 14.40 28.40 -3.06
N GLU A 684 13.45 28.49 -3.96
CA GLU A 684 12.96 27.39 -4.78
C GLU A 684 12.81 27.86 -6.24
N LEU A 685 13.41 27.12 -7.18
CA LEU A 685 13.09 27.20 -8.61
C LEU A 685 12.04 26.13 -8.92
N GLY A 686 10.77 26.46 -8.73
CA GLY A 686 9.64 25.53 -8.80
C GLY A 686 8.68 25.84 -9.94
N LYS A 687 7.90 24.83 -10.33
CA LYS A 687 6.77 24.99 -11.24
C LYS A 687 5.48 25.28 -10.49
N ILE A 688 4.59 26.01 -11.14
CA ILE A 688 3.18 26.16 -10.78
C ILE A 688 2.34 25.57 -11.92
N TYR A 689 1.08 25.31 -11.67
CA TYR A 689 0.21 24.57 -12.59
C TYR A 689 -1.07 25.37 -12.85
N LEU A 690 -1.18 25.94 -14.03
CA LEU A 690 -2.32 26.76 -14.42
C LEU A 690 -3.25 25.96 -15.34
N PRO A 691 -4.52 25.72 -14.96
CA PRO A 691 -5.45 24.95 -15.79
C PRO A 691 -5.67 25.58 -17.15
N ARG A 692 -5.79 24.74 -18.17
CA ARG A 692 -6.17 25.08 -19.54
C ARG A 692 -7.47 24.38 -19.93
N GLU A 693 -8.13 24.87 -20.93
CA GLU A 693 -9.38 24.28 -21.45
C GLU A 693 -9.14 22.96 -22.19
N ASP A 694 -7.94 22.71 -22.70
CA ASP A 694 -7.55 21.49 -23.40
C ASP A 694 -7.14 20.32 -22.48
N GLY A 695 -7.31 20.46 -21.18
CA GLY A 695 -7.10 19.40 -20.18
C GLY A 695 -5.68 19.25 -19.65
N LEU A 696 -4.67 19.82 -20.30
CA LEU A 696 -3.30 19.90 -19.80
C LEU A 696 -3.04 21.24 -19.12
N ALA A 697 -2.17 21.27 -18.11
CA ALA A 697 -1.80 22.52 -17.45
C ALA A 697 -0.69 23.25 -18.21
N ASP A 698 -0.67 24.59 -18.11
CA ASP A 698 0.56 25.35 -18.29
C ASP A 698 1.41 25.20 -17.02
N GLU A 699 2.70 24.92 -17.20
CA GLU A 699 3.64 24.66 -16.12
C GLU A 699 4.79 25.69 -16.07
N PRO A 700 4.48 26.98 -15.90
CA PRO A 700 5.53 27.99 -15.87
C PRO A 700 6.41 27.84 -14.62
N LYS A 701 7.69 28.13 -14.78
CA LYS A 701 8.68 28.09 -13.70
C LYS A 701 8.78 29.44 -13.02
N TYR A 702 8.90 29.42 -11.70
CA TYR A 702 9.08 30.60 -10.86
C TYR A 702 10.27 30.44 -9.93
N LEU A 703 10.98 31.53 -9.68
CA LEU A 703 11.89 31.66 -8.55
C LEU A 703 11.09 32.19 -7.37
N SER A 704 10.99 31.42 -6.31
CA SER A 704 10.48 31.88 -5.03
C SER A 704 11.63 32.08 -4.05
N LEU A 705 11.63 33.24 -3.37
CA LEU A 705 12.57 33.56 -2.30
C LEU A 705 11.80 33.73 -1.00
N GLY A 706 12.41 33.37 0.13
CA GLY A 706 11.84 33.58 1.44
C GLY A 706 12.92 33.83 2.49
N ALA A 707 12.72 34.82 3.38
CA ALA A 707 13.70 35.17 4.40
C ALA A 707 13.06 35.77 5.64
N TYR A 708 13.65 35.51 6.81
CA TYR A 708 13.38 36.22 8.07
C TYR A 708 14.62 36.24 8.96
N GLY A 709 14.60 37.07 10.00
CA GLY A 709 15.61 37.09 11.06
C GLY A 709 16.54 38.31 11.00
N ASP A 710 17.64 38.26 11.76
CA ASP A 710 18.58 39.37 11.92
C ASP A 710 19.15 39.83 10.56
N GLY A 711 19.10 41.15 10.30
CA GLY A 711 19.60 41.78 9.10
C GLY A 711 18.69 41.56 7.87
N VAL A 712 17.46 41.09 8.05
CA VAL A 712 16.46 40.98 6.99
C VAL A 712 15.39 42.02 7.19
N ASP A 713 15.38 43.02 6.32
CA ASP A 713 14.33 44.04 6.21
C ASP A 713 13.90 44.23 4.75
N PHE A 714 12.96 45.14 4.51
CA PHE A 714 12.46 45.38 3.14
C PHE A 714 13.59 45.80 2.19
N PHE A 715 14.53 46.64 2.65
CA PHE A 715 15.58 47.20 1.76
C PHE A 715 16.68 46.18 1.51
N SER A 716 17.11 45.44 2.51
CA SER A 716 18.09 44.34 2.35
C SER A 716 17.57 43.23 1.46
N PHE A 717 16.27 42.86 1.59
CA PHE A 717 15.61 41.90 0.73
C PHE A 717 15.47 42.41 -0.72
N LYS A 718 15.08 43.68 -0.91
CA LYS A 718 15.04 44.36 -2.19
C LYS A 718 16.43 44.37 -2.84
N GLY A 719 17.46 44.73 -2.10
CA GLY A 719 18.86 44.79 -2.57
C GLY A 719 19.35 43.40 -3.06
N GLY A 720 18.91 42.31 -2.42
CA GLY A 720 19.16 40.94 -2.91
C GLY A 720 18.54 40.71 -4.30
N ILE A 721 17.30 41.15 -4.49
CA ILE A 721 16.63 41.02 -5.79
C ILE A 721 17.31 41.90 -6.84
N GLU A 722 17.70 43.16 -6.50
CA GLU A 722 18.46 44.05 -7.38
C GLU A 722 19.77 43.41 -7.81
N THR A 723 20.51 42.85 -6.88
CA THR A 723 21.77 42.15 -7.16
C THR A 723 21.54 40.95 -8.09
N LEU A 724 20.52 40.12 -7.81
CA LEU A 724 20.14 38.99 -8.67
C LEU A 724 19.86 39.44 -10.11
N LEU A 725 18.99 40.45 -10.29
CA LEU A 725 18.62 40.92 -11.61
C LEU A 725 19.83 41.53 -12.34
N HIS A 726 20.71 42.23 -11.61
CA HIS A 726 21.96 42.78 -12.17
C HIS A 726 22.92 41.64 -12.62
N GLU A 727 23.10 40.61 -11.82
CA GLU A 727 23.95 39.44 -12.18
C GLU A 727 23.39 38.70 -13.43
N LEU A 728 22.07 38.68 -13.57
CA LEU A 728 21.37 38.14 -14.75
C LEU A 728 21.34 39.11 -15.91
N ARG A 729 21.93 40.35 -15.72
CA ARG A 729 22.01 41.42 -16.72
C ARG A 729 20.66 41.90 -17.23
N ILE A 730 19.68 41.87 -16.37
CA ILE A 730 18.35 42.40 -16.63
C ILE A 730 18.39 43.90 -16.33
N THR A 731 18.17 44.71 -17.36
CA THR A 731 18.25 46.17 -17.27
C THR A 731 16.84 46.79 -17.31
N ASP A 732 16.77 48.16 -17.15
CA ASP A 732 15.51 48.87 -17.08
C ASP A 732 14.50 48.34 -16.06
N VAL A 733 15.04 47.99 -14.87
CA VAL A 733 14.24 47.43 -13.77
C VAL A 733 13.48 48.55 -13.05
N LYS A 734 12.18 48.40 -12.92
CA LYS A 734 11.28 49.30 -12.20
C LYS A 734 10.58 48.59 -11.05
N TYR A 735 10.46 49.29 -9.93
CA TYR A 735 9.76 48.81 -8.73
C TYR A 735 8.52 49.67 -8.51
N VAL A 736 7.35 49.05 -8.61
CA VAL A 736 6.04 49.73 -8.47
C VAL A 736 5.39 49.29 -7.18
N ALA A 737 5.08 50.25 -6.28
CA ALA A 737 4.41 49.96 -5.02
C ALA A 737 3.10 49.17 -5.25
N CYS A 738 2.86 48.15 -4.43
CA CYS A 738 1.71 47.27 -4.54
C CYS A 738 0.96 47.21 -3.21
N ALA A 739 -0.13 47.96 -3.08
CA ALA A 739 -0.95 47.98 -1.88
C ALA A 739 -2.17 47.05 -1.93
N ASN A 740 -2.43 46.43 -3.07
CA ASN A 740 -3.64 45.66 -3.36
C ASN A 740 -3.40 44.14 -3.41
N ASN A 741 -2.33 43.64 -2.78
CA ASN A 741 -2.08 42.20 -2.64
C ASN A 741 -2.24 41.83 -1.17
N ASP A 742 -3.35 41.14 -0.83
CA ASP A 742 -3.72 40.84 0.57
C ASP A 742 -2.77 39.89 1.27
N SER A 743 -1.91 39.20 0.55
CA SER A 743 -0.87 38.31 1.13
C SER A 743 0.32 39.12 1.67
N TYR A 744 0.50 40.36 1.23
CA TYR A 744 1.64 41.19 1.57
C TYR A 744 1.24 42.46 2.37
N HIS A 745 2.17 43.00 3.07
CA HIS A 745 2.00 44.29 3.79
C HIS A 745 1.83 45.43 2.80
N PRO A 746 0.74 46.25 2.87
CA PRO A 746 0.42 47.21 1.83
C PRO A 746 1.44 48.35 1.68
N GLY A 747 2.22 48.63 2.73
CA GLY A 747 3.30 49.64 2.71
C GLY A 747 4.68 49.07 2.43
N ARG A 748 4.84 47.76 2.27
CA ARG A 748 6.13 47.11 2.08
C ARG A 748 6.00 45.95 1.07
N CYS A 749 5.40 46.27 -0.09
CA CYS A 749 5.25 45.35 -1.21
C CYS A 749 5.46 46.12 -2.53
N ALA A 750 6.14 45.48 -3.47
CA ALA A 750 6.38 46.06 -4.80
C ALA A 750 6.29 44.98 -5.89
N LYS A 751 5.77 45.39 -7.04
CA LYS A 751 5.86 44.67 -8.31
C LYS A 751 7.17 45.03 -9.00
N VAL A 752 7.78 44.07 -9.67
CA VAL A 752 9.06 44.20 -10.40
C VAL A 752 8.76 44.10 -11.88
N TYR A 753 9.30 45.06 -12.65
CA TYR A 753 9.18 45.08 -14.12
C TYR A 753 10.57 45.23 -14.72
N ALA A 754 10.81 44.71 -15.91
CA ALA A 754 11.92 45.04 -16.80
C ALA A 754 11.32 45.67 -18.06
N GLY A 755 11.46 47.02 -18.22
CA GLY A 755 10.67 47.79 -19.14
C GLY A 755 9.16 47.68 -18.79
N GLU A 756 8.37 47.19 -19.74
CA GLU A 756 6.93 46.91 -19.54
C GLU A 756 6.62 45.44 -19.11
N THR A 757 7.63 44.55 -19.09
CA THR A 757 7.44 43.14 -18.77
C THR A 757 7.41 42.94 -17.27
N TYR A 758 6.30 42.40 -16.79
CA TYR A 758 6.13 42.01 -15.37
C TYR A 758 7.02 40.80 -15.04
N LEU A 759 7.92 40.99 -14.12
CA LEU A 759 8.80 39.92 -13.64
C LEU A 759 8.22 39.20 -12.42
N GLY A 760 7.51 39.91 -11.53
CA GLY A 760 6.99 39.32 -10.32
C GLY A 760 6.67 40.30 -9.21
N VAL A 761 6.51 39.78 -7.99
CA VAL A 761 6.16 40.54 -6.76
C VAL A 761 7.07 40.12 -5.62
N PHE A 762 7.38 41.09 -4.77
CA PHE A 762 8.09 40.82 -3.51
C PHE A 762 7.63 41.78 -2.41
N GLY A 763 7.90 41.38 -1.17
CA GLY A 763 7.61 42.25 -0.02
C GLY A 763 7.59 41.55 1.30
N GLN A 764 7.24 42.30 2.34
CA GLN A 764 6.92 41.73 3.65
C GLN A 764 5.58 41.01 3.57
N ILE A 765 5.51 39.80 4.10
CA ILE A 765 4.26 39.08 4.28
C ILE A 765 3.36 39.85 5.24
N HIS A 766 2.06 39.88 4.94
CA HIS A 766 1.08 40.53 5.80
C HIS A 766 1.09 39.92 7.20
N PRO A 767 1.10 40.70 8.31
CA PRO A 767 1.15 40.15 9.67
C PRO A 767 0.05 39.12 9.98
N LEU A 768 -1.16 39.28 9.42
CA LEU A 768 -2.22 38.28 9.56
C LEU A 768 -1.91 36.97 8.83
N VAL A 769 -1.20 37.03 7.70
CA VAL A 769 -0.73 35.82 7.02
C VAL A 769 0.37 35.14 7.83
N ALA A 770 1.34 35.90 8.34
CA ALA A 770 2.36 35.34 9.22
C ALA A 770 1.74 34.65 10.45
N ALA A 771 0.74 35.27 11.07
CA ALA A 771 -0.01 34.68 12.19
C ALA A 771 -0.76 33.39 11.80
N ASN A 772 -1.33 33.30 10.58
CA ASN A 772 -1.97 32.06 10.08
C ASN A 772 -0.99 30.87 9.97
N TYR A 773 0.31 31.15 9.90
CA TYR A 773 1.39 30.15 9.91
C TYR A 773 2.10 30.04 11.27
N GLY A 774 1.57 30.71 12.32
CA GLY A 774 2.15 30.67 13.69
C GLY A 774 3.46 31.45 13.83
N MET A 775 3.70 32.44 12.97
CA MET A 775 4.92 33.25 13.01
C MET A 775 4.64 34.64 13.59
N ASP A 776 5.47 35.06 14.55
CA ASP A 776 5.43 36.34 15.21
C ASP A 776 6.57 37.30 14.78
N THR A 777 7.23 36.99 13.66
CA THR A 777 8.35 37.72 13.08
C THR A 777 8.01 38.30 11.71
N GLU A 778 8.79 39.32 11.28
CA GLU A 778 8.68 39.83 9.92
C GLU A 778 9.25 38.80 8.92
N VAL A 779 8.49 38.43 7.92
CA VAL A 779 8.86 37.51 6.86
C VAL A 779 8.78 38.22 5.53
N TYR A 780 9.79 38.04 4.70
CA TYR A 780 9.89 38.62 3.35
C TYR A 780 9.91 37.50 2.32
N THR A 781 9.12 37.65 1.26
CA THR A 781 9.07 36.70 0.15
C THR A 781 9.07 37.37 -1.21
N ALA A 782 9.47 36.63 -2.22
CA ALA A 782 9.35 37.05 -3.63
C ALA A 782 8.90 35.86 -4.47
N GLU A 783 8.16 36.15 -5.53
CA GLU A 783 7.88 35.23 -6.63
C GLU A 783 8.20 35.94 -7.96
N LEU A 784 9.18 35.41 -8.70
CA LEU A 784 9.68 35.97 -9.95
C LEU A 784 9.56 34.94 -11.08
N SER A 785 8.97 35.33 -12.19
CA SER A 785 8.79 34.46 -13.36
C SER A 785 10.13 34.14 -14.01
N PHE A 786 10.48 32.85 -14.07
CA PHE A 786 11.68 32.39 -14.78
C PHE A 786 11.65 32.79 -16.26
N ASP A 787 10.54 32.58 -16.93
CA ASP A 787 10.42 32.80 -18.36
C ASP A 787 10.53 34.29 -18.70
N ALA A 788 9.92 35.18 -17.91
CA ALA A 788 10.05 36.61 -18.06
C ALA A 788 11.49 37.10 -17.80
N MET A 789 12.16 36.57 -16.77
CA MET A 789 13.58 36.86 -16.51
C MET A 789 14.48 36.33 -17.65
N TYR A 790 14.19 35.10 -18.15
CA TYR A 790 14.95 34.52 -19.26
C TYR A 790 14.80 35.37 -20.55
N GLU A 791 13.61 35.83 -20.86
CA GLU A 791 13.35 36.72 -22.02
C GLU A 791 14.12 38.05 -21.91
N LYS A 792 14.18 38.62 -20.70
CA LYS A 792 14.82 39.93 -20.45
C LYS A 792 16.28 39.85 -20.06
N ARG A 793 16.88 38.66 -20.03
CA ARG A 793 18.31 38.51 -19.72
C ARG A 793 19.18 39.28 -20.75
N GLY A 794 20.22 39.92 -20.27
CA GLY A 794 21.16 40.58 -21.14
C GLY A 794 22.22 39.66 -21.75
N ASP A 795 22.85 40.16 -22.80
CA ASP A 795 23.96 39.52 -23.47
C ASP A 795 25.24 39.47 -22.61
N ILE A 796 26.20 38.70 -23.03
CA ILE A 796 27.54 38.66 -22.39
C ILE A 796 28.14 40.08 -22.45
N PRO A 797 28.63 40.63 -21.31
CA PRO A 797 29.18 41.97 -21.30
C PRO A 797 30.36 42.11 -22.29
N VAL A 798 30.25 43.11 -23.10
CA VAL A 798 31.32 43.46 -24.03
C VAL A 798 32.26 44.45 -23.32
N TYR A 799 33.55 44.26 -23.46
CA TYR A 799 34.54 45.16 -22.90
C TYR A 799 34.32 46.59 -23.37
N GLN A 800 34.19 47.51 -22.41
CA GLN A 800 34.19 48.96 -22.65
C GLN A 800 35.51 49.55 -22.16
N PRO A 801 36.21 50.35 -22.97
CA PRO A 801 37.42 51.04 -22.53
C PRO A 801 37.17 51.93 -21.32
N LEU A 802 38.17 52.02 -20.45
CA LEU A 802 38.13 52.95 -19.32
C LEU A 802 37.97 54.39 -19.84
N PRO A 803 37.17 55.22 -19.15
CA PRO A 803 37.00 56.64 -19.52
C PRO A 803 38.32 57.37 -19.55
N LYS A 804 38.55 58.12 -20.63
CA LYS A 804 39.78 58.94 -20.79
C LYS A 804 39.75 60.28 -20.03
N PHE A 805 38.54 60.75 -19.73
CA PHE A 805 38.33 62.06 -19.10
C PHE A 805 37.72 61.89 -17.71
N PRO A 806 38.11 62.73 -16.73
CA PRO A 806 37.62 62.61 -15.37
C PRO A 806 36.11 62.99 -15.30
N ALA A 807 35.40 62.42 -14.36
CA ALA A 807 34.05 62.84 -14.02
C ALA A 807 34.05 64.06 -13.11
N VAL A 808 32.96 64.81 -13.18
CA VAL A 808 32.65 65.91 -12.24
C VAL A 808 31.45 65.45 -11.40
N THR A 809 31.54 65.54 -10.09
CA THR A 809 30.43 65.20 -9.21
C THR A 809 29.72 66.46 -8.75
N ARG A 810 28.35 66.37 -8.57
CA ARG A 810 27.49 67.40 -8.01
C ARG A 810 26.51 66.79 -7.04
N ASP A 811 26.34 67.37 -5.87
CA ASP A 811 25.31 66.99 -4.93
C ASP A 811 24.15 67.96 -5.08
N ILE A 812 22.97 67.37 -5.15
CA ILE A 812 21.70 68.10 -5.12
C ILE A 812 20.82 67.61 -3.96
N ALA A 813 20.20 68.49 -3.21
CA ALA A 813 19.20 68.17 -2.21
C ALA A 813 17.90 68.87 -2.58
N VAL A 814 16.86 68.09 -2.85
CA VAL A 814 15.57 68.66 -3.25
C VAL A 814 14.47 68.35 -2.25
N VAL A 815 13.63 69.30 -2.00
CA VAL A 815 12.44 69.19 -1.15
C VAL A 815 11.23 68.90 -2.02
N CYS A 816 10.56 67.79 -1.76
CA CYS A 816 9.38 67.33 -2.44
C CYS A 816 8.29 66.86 -1.47
N ASP A 817 7.10 66.56 -1.96
CA ASP A 817 6.03 65.98 -1.15
C ASP A 817 6.40 64.57 -0.71
N GLU A 818 5.97 64.17 0.49
CA GLU A 818 6.25 62.88 1.08
C GLU A 818 5.86 61.71 0.19
N ALA A 819 4.77 61.86 -0.58
CA ALA A 819 4.25 60.85 -1.50
C ALA A 819 5.13 60.58 -2.74
N VAL A 820 6.02 61.52 -3.10
CA VAL A 820 6.90 61.37 -4.28
C VAL A 820 7.95 60.28 -3.98
N THR A 821 8.02 59.24 -4.81
CA THR A 821 9.00 58.19 -4.63
C THR A 821 10.40 58.63 -5.08
N VAL A 822 11.45 58.03 -4.48
CA VAL A 822 12.84 58.30 -4.91
C VAL A 822 13.01 57.92 -6.38
N GLY A 823 12.48 56.77 -6.82
CA GLY A 823 12.57 56.33 -8.23
C GLY A 823 11.95 57.33 -9.20
N ALA A 824 10.83 58.00 -8.84
CA ALA A 824 10.25 59.04 -9.67
C ALA A 824 11.15 60.28 -9.80
N LEU A 825 11.83 60.66 -8.70
CA LEU A 825 12.84 61.71 -8.75
C LEU A 825 14.04 61.30 -9.61
N GLU A 826 14.56 60.08 -9.48
CA GLU A 826 15.66 59.56 -10.31
C GLU A 826 15.28 59.55 -11.81
N GLU A 827 14.05 59.12 -12.15
CA GLU A 827 13.57 59.15 -13.54
C GLU A 827 13.54 60.58 -14.12
N SER A 828 13.10 61.54 -13.32
CA SER A 828 13.11 62.94 -13.70
C SER A 828 14.52 63.52 -13.84
N ILE A 829 15.46 63.10 -12.94
CA ILE A 829 16.88 63.45 -13.01
C ILE A 829 17.47 62.93 -14.34
N ARG A 830 17.28 61.67 -14.63
CA ARG A 830 17.80 61.04 -15.87
C ARG A 830 17.21 61.67 -17.13
N ARG A 831 15.94 61.96 -17.14
CA ARG A 831 15.26 62.62 -18.27
C ARG A 831 15.69 64.07 -18.42
N GLY A 832 15.90 64.81 -17.31
CA GLY A 832 16.32 66.19 -17.31
C GLY A 832 17.79 66.42 -17.72
N ALA A 833 18.60 65.38 -17.64
CA ALA A 833 20.02 65.43 -18.00
C ALA A 833 20.19 65.53 -19.53
N LYS A 834 21.16 66.34 -19.95
CA LYS A 834 21.47 66.61 -21.37
C LYS A 834 22.52 65.64 -21.95
N GLY A 835 22.59 64.40 -21.40
CA GLY A 835 23.47 63.35 -21.87
C GLY A 835 24.82 63.25 -21.16
N LEU A 836 25.16 64.20 -20.24
CA LEU A 836 26.38 64.18 -19.44
C LEU A 836 26.26 63.27 -18.19
N LEU A 837 25.09 63.01 -17.69
CA LEU A 837 24.85 62.19 -16.50
C LEU A 837 25.25 60.74 -16.76
N LYS A 838 26.20 60.20 -15.99
CA LYS A 838 26.66 58.82 -16.05
C LYS A 838 26.07 57.98 -14.92
N ASP A 839 25.93 58.61 -13.75
CA ASP A 839 25.35 57.95 -12.59
C ASP A 839 24.59 58.92 -11.68
N VAL A 840 23.61 58.41 -10.96
CA VAL A 840 22.84 59.12 -9.94
C VAL A 840 22.68 58.16 -8.75
N SER A 841 23.09 58.61 -7.58
CA SER A 841 22.97 57.83 -6.36
C SER A 841 22.34 58.62 -5.23
N LEU A 842 21.34 58.00 -4.60
CA LEU A 842 20.72 58.52 -3.36
C LEU A 842 21.70 58.35 -2.21
N PHE A 843 21.94 59.42 -1.40
CA PHE A 843 22.75 59.27 -0.22
C PHE A 843 22.07 59.77 1.09
N ASP A 844 20.98 60.58 1.03
CA ASP A 844 20.26 60.99 2.21
C ASP A 844 18.77 61.27 1.97
N ILE A 845 17.94 60.96 2.92
CA ILE A 845 16.52 61.36 3.01
C ILE A 845 16.27 61.97 4.39
N TYR A 846 16.11 63.27 4.42
CA TYR A 846 15.95 64.02 5.65
C TYR A 846 14.50 64.45 5.89
N ARG A 847 14.03 64.22 7.12
CA ARG A 847 12.77 64.64 7.67
C ARG A 847 13.00 65.29 9.03
N GLY A 848 12.85 66.59 9.12
CA GLY A 848 13.11 67.26 10.38
C GLY A 848 13.06 68.77 10.30
N PRO A 849 13.58 69.49 11.28
CA PRO A 849 13.57 70.93 11.31
C PRO A 849 14.11 71.54 10.00
N GLY A 850 13.39 72.51 9.43
CA GLY A 850 13.72 73.13 8.14
C GLY A 850 13.06 72.52 6.91
N VAL A 851 12.28 71.40 7.07
CA VAL A 851 11.46 70.82 6.02
C VAL A 851 10.00 70.90 6.44
N ALA A 852 9.12 71.40 5.59
CA ALA A 852 7.70 71.62 5.92
C ALA A 852 7.01 70.25 6.19
N SER A 853 5.98 70.29 7.08
CA SER A 853 5.18 69.10 7.37
C SER A 853 4.57 68.53 6.06
N GLY A 854 4.64 67.21 5.85
CA GLY A 854 4.19 66.51 4.65
C GLY A 854 5.18 66.58 3.48
N LYS A 855 6.42 67.07 3.72
CA LYS A 855 7.51 67.08 2.75
C LYS A 855 8.74 66.35 3.31
N LYS A 856 9.60 65.95 2.38
CA LYS A 856 10.93 65.37 2.64
C LYS A 856 11.98 66.02 1.78
N SER A 857 13.20 66.07 2.28
CA SER A 857 14.38 66.44 1.48
C SER A 857 15.11 65.17 1.05
N VAL A 858 15.37 65.04 -0.23
CA VAL A 858 16.06 63.87 -0.84
C VAL A 858 17.34 64.38 -1.47
N ALA A 859 18.46 63.79 -1.11
CA ALA A 859 19.79 64.20 -1.60
C ALA A 859 20.39 63.16 -2.51
N PHE A 860 20.83 63.62 -3.68
CA PHE A 860 21.45 62.82 -4.70
C PHE A 860 22.86 63.26 -5.04
N ASN A 861 23.76 62.31 -5.25
CA ASN A 861 25.04 62.57 -5.91
C ASN A 861 24.90 62.27 -7.40
N LEU A 862 25.30 63.27 -8.24
CA LEU A 862 25.25 63.16 -9.68
C LEU A 862 26.70 63.03 -10.22
N VAL A 863 26.95 62.03 -11.06
CA VAL A 863 28.28 61.87 -11.73
C VAL A 863 28.12 62.23 -13.16
N LEU A 864 28.76 63.38 -13.53
CA LEU A 864 28.67 63.94 -14.87
C LEU A 864 29.98 63.75 -15.59
N ARG A 865 29.95 63.34 -16.86
CA ARG A 865 31.16 63.18 -17.70
C ARG A 865 30.80 63.26 -19.18
N ALA A 866 31.70 64.00 -19.96
CA ALA A 866 31.70 63.86 -21.43
C ALA A 866 32.68 62.75 -21.85
N ASP A 867 32.36 62.03 -22.95
CA ASP A 867 33.18 60.92 -23.42
C ASP A 867 34.30 61.39 -24.37
N ASP A 868 34.26 62.61 -24.85
CA ASP A 868 35.14 63.22 -25.84
C ASP A 868 36.08 64.31 -25.27
N ARG A 869 35.79 64.88 -24.08
CA ARG A 869 36.55 65.95 -23.42
C ARG A 869 36.42 65.98 -21.92
N SER A 870 37.27 66.76 -21.25
CA SER A 870 37.03 67.11 -19.85
C SER A 870 35.91 68.14 -19.76
N LEU A 871 34.99 67.94 -18.81
CA LEU A 871 33.90 68.90 -18.53
C LEU A 871 34.44 70.13 -17.81
N THR A 872 33.91 71.31 -18.18
CA THR A 872 34.07 72.52 -17.38
C THR A 872 33.03 72.53 -16.25
N GLY A 873 33.30 73.32 -15.20
CA GLY A 873 32.34 73.53 -14.13
C GLY A 873 31.01 74.11 -14.62
N GLU A 874 31.08 75.02 -15.56
CA GLU A 874 29.89 75.70 -16.17
C GLU A 874 29.01 74.73 -16.96
N GLU A 875 29.60 73.82 -17.74
CA GLU A 875 28.83 72.77 -18.47
C GLU A 875 28.13 71.78 -17.47
N ALA A 876 28.82 71.42 -16.40
CA ALA A 876 28.22 70.58 -15.37
C ALA A 876 27.06 71.26 -14.65
N ASP A 877 27.19 72.56 -14.35
CA ASP A 877 26.17 73.33 -13.68
C ASP A 877 24.94 73.58 -14.60
N GLU A 878 25.12 73.75 -15.90
CA GLU A 878 24.03 73.84 -16.87
C GLU A 878 23.21 72.53 -16.92
N ASP A 879 23.85 71.35 -16.84
CA ASP A 879 23.16 70.08 -16.82
C ASP A 879 22.34 69.89 -15.53
N VAL A 880 22.94 70.27 -14.39
CA VAL A 880 22.27 70.32 -13.08
C VAL A 880 21.05 71.25 -13.10
N GLN A 881 21.13 72.41 -13.71
CA GLN A 881 19.97 73.39 -13.87
C GLN A 881 18.86 72.74 -14.69
N SER A 882 19.19 72.04 -15.76
CA SER A 882 18.24 71.29 -16.55
C SER A 882 17.55 70.19 -15.73
N ILE A 883 18.31 69.46 -14.93
CA ILE A 883 17.80 68.40 -14.01
C ILE A 883 16.84 69.06 -12.97
N LEU A 884 17.25 70.13 -12.34
CA LEU A 884 16.39 70.83 -11.36
C LEU A 884 15.13 71.39 -11.96
N ALA A 885 15.18 71.89 -13.23
CA ALA A 885 13.98 72.30 -13.91
C ALA A 885 13.00 71.13 -14.18
N ALA A 886 13.48 69.98 -14.58
CA ALA A 886 12.67 68.76 -14.73
C ALA A 886 12.07 68.31 -13.40
N LEU A 887 12.85 68.26 -12.33
CA LEU A 887 12.35 67.91 -11.00
C LEU A 887 11.25 68.86 -10.49
N LYS A 888 11.40 70.13 -10.77
CA LYS A 888 10.38 71.13 -10.44
C LYS A 888 9.12 70.97 -11.28
N ALA A 889 9.26 70.74 -12.57
CA ALA A 889 8.11 70.57 -13.46
C ALA A 889 7.28 69.32 -13.14
N ASP A 890 7.94 68.21 -12.87
CA ASP A 890 7.27 66.92 -12.67
C ASP A 890 6.72 66.74 -11.27
N HIS A 891 7.47 67.15 -10.24
CA HIS A 891 7.20 66.80 -8.82
C HIS A 891 7.12 68.03 -7.94
N ASN A 892 7.15 69.25 -8.51
CA ASN A 892 7.24 70.46 -7.74
C ASN A 892 8.37 70.42 -6.66
N ALA A 893 9.42 69.68 -7.00
CA ALA A 893 10.59 69.53 -6.15
C ALA A 893 11.51 70.71 -6.33
N VAL A 894 11.90 71.34 -5.25
CA VAL A 894 12.74 72.55 -5.25
C VAL A 894 14.04 72.29 -4.48
N LEU A 895 15.11 72.90 -4.94
CA LEU A 895 16.39 72.82 -4.24
C LEU A 895 16.21 73.31 -2.79
N ARG A 896 16.81 72.54 -1.86
CA ARG A 896 16.79 72.86 -0.41
C ARG A 896 17.65 74.09 -0.13
#